data_00757e6801bf68fb0fff50ef86069bec
#
_entry.id   00757e6801bf68fb0fff50ef86069bec
#
_cell.length_a   1.000
_cell.length_b   1.000
_cell.length_c   1.000
_cell.angle_alpha   90.00
_cell.angle_beta   90.00
_cell.angle_gamma   90.00
#
_symmetry.space_group_name_H-M   'P 1'
#
loop_
_entity.id
_entity.type
_entity.pdbx_description
1 polymer ?
#
loop_
_entity_poly.entity_id
_entity_poly.type
_entity_poly.pdbx_seq_one_letter_code
_entity_poly.pdbx_strand_id
1 'polypeptide(L)'
;MNVEIKGLTDTQWFWLILCGALFLRLIYLLQIAAIPLFENLAGDGHAYDEWAQRIAAGDWLGKGVFYQAPLYPYFLGILQSVLRHDLWSIRLIQITLGAISCAWIFVVGRKLFSRDAGIASGLLLACNAPAIFFDGLIEKSVLDLFLLSALLFLVFGINHRESWAKWLGAGAVLGLLGLSRENALILIPVIALSIWFYFPPQPLANRLRWLGLFVVGSLLVLVPVGFRNLSAGGEFKLTTSQFGANFFIGNNPRADGTYGSVRNIIRETQLEGADAKRLAERAEGRDLTPGEVSNYWFRQSLDYIRSRPGEWLGLLGVKWLLVWNAREIEDSNDFYIYREWSWLLKLLGWINHFGILAPLAALGLWLTRDRWRYLWPLYAMILALAASVSIFYVFGRYRYPLVPLLVLFAGAGVVEVVRLFRDRVWIGLVPALLILFAAGVIVNWPMQKVSGAGAAGYNNLANAYAKQGRVDEAIKTALQAIAVQPDYGVAHYNLGNLYVRIGNLELAHRHFEEALRLLPNYAEVHANYGQLLAGSGDIETGIGYFRQAIKLNPAVSRAHLNLGVALAKLGRIDEAIGPLQQAVRLSPDSAEASYYLGSVFAAQNRFPEAADYFYQALRIQPDFIPAHQSLAQLLLLQGKNDEARQHYQEAVRLMQLSRQAAPNLR
;
A
#
# COMPACT_ATOMS: atom_id res chain seq x y z
N MET A 1 -20.55 -51.82 24.97
CA MET A 1 -20.79 -51.30 23.62
C MET A 1 -19.92 -50.06 23.48
N ASN A 2 -18.64 -50.26 23.05
CA ASN A 2 -17.71 -49.13 22.81
C ASN A 2 -18.13 -48.47 21.49
N VAL A 3 -18.78 -47.33 21.57
CA VAL A 3 -18.97 -46.46 20.42
C VAL A 3 -17.60 -45.82 20.13
N GLU A 4 -16.82 -46.44 19.23
CA GLU A 4 -15.67 -45.75 18.62
C GLU A 4 -16.24 -44.54 17.88
N ILE A 5 -16.09 -43.37 18.45
CA ILE A 5 -16.28 -42.12 17.71
C ILE A 5 -15.18 -42.11 16.64
N LYS A 6 -15.56 -42.56 15.42
CA LYS A 6 -14.69 -42.46 14.25
C LYS A 6 -14.33 -40.98 14.08
N GLY A 7 -13.08 -40.62 14.37
CA GLY A 7 -12.61 -39.25 14.18
C GLY A 7 -12.79 -38.81 12.72
N LEU A 8 -13.00 -37.51 12.50
CA LEU A 8 -13.16 -36.93 11.15
C LEU A 8 -12.02 -37.38 10.23
N THR A 9 -12.33 -37.63 8.96
CA THR A 9 -11.32 -37.95 7.93
C THR A 9 -10.49 -36.70 7.55
N ASP A 10 -9.36 -36.89 6.86
CA ASP A 10 -8.52 -35.77 6.38
C ASP A 10 -9.28 -34.86 5.41
N THR A 11 -10.15 -35.44 4.57
CA THR A 11 -11.02 -34.68 3.66
C THR A 11 -12.03 -33.83 4.43
N GLN A 12 -12.62 -34.39 5.50
CA GLN A 12 -13.54 -33.63 6.35
C GLN A 12 -12.83 -32.49 7.08
N TRP A 13 -11.60 -32.70 7.59
CA TRP A 13 -10.79 -31.65 8.19
C TRP A 13 -10.41 -30.55 7.18
N PHE A 14 -10.06 -30.93 5.94
CA PHE A 14 -9.80 -29.97 4.88
C PHE A 14 -10.98 -29.00 4.68
N TRP A 15 -12.17 -29.56 4.51
CA TRP A 15 -13.37 -28.75 4.30
C TRP A 15 -13.78 -27.96 5.56
N LEU A 16 -13.64 -28.54 6.73
CA LEU A 16 -13.93 -27.85 8.00
C LEU A 16 -13.04 -26.63 8.20
N ILE A 17 -11.73 -26.76 7.94
CA ILE A 17 -10.78 -25.65 8.05
C ILE A 17 -11.10 -24.59 6.99
N LEU A 18 -11.35 -24.99 5.73
CA LEU A 18 -11.69 -24.05 4.66
C LEU A 18 -12.97 -23.28 4.97
N CYS A 19 -14.06 -23.98 5.27
CA CYS A 19 -15.36 -23.35 5.56
C CYS A 19 -15.31 -22.50 6.85
N GLY A 20 -14.64 -22.98 7.90
CA GLY A 20 -14.45 -22.24 9.14
C GLY A 20 -13.61 -20.97 8.94
N ALA A 21 -12.52 -21.06 8.16
CA ALA A 21 -11.70 -19.89 7.80
C ALA A 21 -12.48 -18.86 6.98
N LEU A 22 -13.27 -19.33 6.00
CA LEU A 22 -14.14 -18.45 5.18
C LEU A 22 -15.21 -17.79 6.03
N PHE A 23 -15.85 -18.54 6.95
CA PHE A 23 -16.86 -18.02 7.85
C PHE A 23 -16.33 -16.90 8.75
N LEU A 24 -15.15 -17.09 9.37
CA LEU A 24 -14.51 -16.05 10.20
C LEU A 24 -14.21 -14.78 9.39
N ARG A 25 -13.69 -14.93 8.17
CA ARG A 25 -13.40 -13.81 7.27
C ARG A 25 -14.65 -13.09 6.81
N LEU A 26 -15.74 -13.84 6.57
CA LEU A 26 -17.03 -13.24 6.21
C LEU A 26 -17.60 -12.41 7.38
N ILE A 27 -17.56 -12.94 8.63
CA ILE A 27 -17.94 -12.17 9.82
C ILE A 27 -17.11 -10.87 9.89
N TYR A 28 -15.81 -10.97 9.73
CA TYR A 28 -14.93 -9.80 9.74
C TYR A 28 -15.33 -8.77 8.68
N LEU A 29 -15.55 -9.22 7.43
CA LEU A 29 -15.92 -8.35 6.32
C LEU A 29 -17.24 -7.60 6.59
N LEU A 30 -18.25 -8.30 7.15
CA LEU A 30 -19.51 -7.68 7.55
C LEU A 30 -19.33 -6.63 8.66
N GLN A 31 -18.39 -6.83 9.58
CA GLN A 31 -18.13 -5.88 10.66
C GLN A 31 -17.43 -4.61 10.19
N ILE A 32 -16.50 -4.72 9.23
CA ILE A 32 -15.74 -3.57 8.72
C ILE A 32 -16.46 -2.83 7.60
N ALA A 33 -17.58 -3.32 7.09
CA ALA A 33 -18.33 -2.67 6.02
C ALA A 33 -18.76 -1.23 6.34
N ALA A 34 -18.95 -0.91 7.61
CA ALA A 34 -19.34 0.42 8.07
C ALA A 34 -18.15 1.40 8.24
N ILE A 35 -16.90 0.93 8.17
CA ILE A 35 -15.74 1.81 8.28
C ILE A 35 -15.62 2.68 7.02
N PRO A 36 -15.39 4.00 7.14
CA PRO A 36 -15.23 4.87 5.96
C PRO A 36 -14.13 4.44 4.99
N LEU A 37 -13.06 3.79 5.49
CA LEU A 37 -11.96 3.22 4.71
C LEU A 37 -12.37 2.01 3.85
N PHE A 38 -13.57 1.47 4.04
CA PHE A 38 -14.05 0.33 3.25
C PHE A 38 -14.27 0.73 1.79
N GLU A 39 -14.83 1.91 1.55
CA GLU A 39 -15.08 2.45 0.21
C GLU A 39 -14.04 3.51 -0.18
N ASN A 40 -13.60 4.33 0.78
CA ASN A 40 -12.61 5.39 0.55
C ASN A 40 -11.21 4.86 0.82
N LEU A 41 -10.66 4.16 -0.15
CA LEU A 41 -9.34 3.57 -0.05
C LEU A 41 -8.26 4.62 0.21
N ALA A 42 -7.22 4.24 0.97
CA ALA A 42 -6.07 5.09 1.30
C ALA A 42 -4.76 4.45 0.81
N GLY A 43 -3.76 5.29 0.56
CA GLY A 43 -2.40 4.87 0.23
C GLY A 43 -2.32 3.90 -0.96
N ASP A 44 -1.63 2.79 -0.77
CA ASP A 44 -1.41 1.78 -1.83
C ASP A 44 -2.72 1.18 -2.35
N GLY A 45 -3.73 0.99 -1.48
CA GLY A 45 -5.03 0.47 -1.90
C GLY A 45 -5.71 1.37 -2.93
N HIS A 46 -5.66 2.69 -2.72
CA HIS A 46 -6.16 3.67 -3.68
C HIS A 46 -5.36 3.65 -5.00
N ALA A 47 -4.04 3.64 -4.92
CA ALA A 47 -3.17 3.58 -6.09
C ALA A 47 -3.39 2.32 -6.94
N TYR A 48 -3.56 1.17 -6.30
CA TYR A 48 -3.87 -0.09 -6.99
C TYR A 48 -5.25 -0.07 -7.64
N ASP A 49 -6.23 0.52 -6.99
CA ASP A 49 -7.59 0.64 -7.50
C ASP A 49 -7.64 1.54 -8.73
N GLU A 50 -7.01 2.72 -8.69
CA GLU A 50 -6.91 3.60 -9.87
C GLU A 50 -6.17 2.94 -11.04
N TRP A 51 -5.12 2.18 -10.74
CA TRP A 51 -4.40 1.45 -11.78
C TRP A 51 -5.27 0.33 -12.38
N ALA A 52 -6.00 -0.40 -11.55
CA ALA A 52 -6.93 -1.43 -11.96
C ALA A 52 -8.07 -0.89 -12.83
N GLN A 53 -8.62 0.30 -12.51
CA GLN A 53 -9.64 0.95 -13.32
C GLN A 53 -9.12 1.29 -14.71
N ARG A 54 -7.88 1.77 -14.85
CA ARG A 54 -7.26 2.02 -16.16
C ARG A 54 -7.10 0.72 -16.96
N ILE A 55 -6.68 -0.37 -16.32
CA ILE A 55 -6.59 -1.69 -16.96
C ILE A 55 -7.97 -2.16 -17.41
N ALA A 56 -8.99 -2.04 -16.56
CA ALA A 56 -10.37 -2.40 -16.89
C ALA A 56 -10.95 -1.55 -18.04
N ALA A 57 -10.50 -0.29 -18.18
CA ALA A 57 -10.83 0.59 -19.30
C ALA A 57 -10.04 0.30 -20.58
N GLY A 58 -9.15 -0.71 -20.60
CA GLY A 58 -8.43 -1.17 -21.78
C GLY A 58 -6.95 -0.76 -21.84
N ASP A 59 -6.43 0.01 -20.87
CA ASP A 59 -5.01 0.36 -20.80
C ASP A 59 -4.18 -0.77 -20.14
N TRP A 60 -4.04 -1.88 -20.86
CA TRP A 60 -3.30 -3.06 -20.39
C TRP A 60 -1.79 -2.86 -20.34
N LEU A 61 -1.25 -2.03 -21.20
CA LEU A 61 0.20 -1.84 -21.27
C LEU A 61 0.69 -0.73 -20.35
N GLY A 62 -0.09 0.34 -20.17
CA GLY A 62 0.33 1.53 -19.43
C GLY A 62 1.57 2.19 -20.04
N LYS A 63 2.14 3.15 -19.33
CA LYS A 63 3.32 3.92 -19.77
C LYS A 63 4.50 3.69 -18.84
N GLY A 64 5.72 3.68 -19.39
CA GLY A 64 6.96 3.58 -18.62
C GLY A 64 7.23 2.19 -18.05
N VAL A 65 8.38 2.03 -17.40
CA VAL A 65 8.74 0.85 -16.62
C VAL A 65 7.86 0.78 -15.36
N PHE A 66 7.43 -0.40 -14.96
CA PHE A 66 6.69 -0.54 -13.71
C PHE A 66 7.50 0.00 -12.53
N TYR A 67 6.92 0.95 -11.81
CA TYR A 67 7.49 1.44 -10.56
C TYR A 67 7.13 0.50 -9.40
N GLN A 68 5.85 0.16 -9.24
CA GLN A 68 5.35 -0.79 -8.24
C GLN A 68 5.06 -2.17 -8.84
N ALA A 69 4.99 -3.19 -7.98
CA ALA A 69 4.72 -4.58 -8.34
C ALA A 69 3.37 -4.74 -9.06
N PRO A 70 3.34 -5.28 -10.29
CA PRO A 70 2.17 -5.20 -11.17
C PRO A 70 1.10 -6.26 -10.91
N LEU A 71 1.42 -7.39 -10.27
CA LEU A 71 0.49 -8.52 -10.21
C LEU A 71 -0.86 -8.15 -9.60
N TYR A 72 -0.85 -7.42 -8.48
CA TYR A 72 -2.09 -7.10 -7.77
C TYR A 72 -2.98 -6.10 -8.53
N PRO A 73 -2.48 -5.00 -9.11
CA PRO A 73 -3.27 -4.14 -10.01
C PRO A 73 -3.87 -4.87 -11.21
N TYR A 74 -3.13 -5.80 -11.82
CA TYR A 74 -3.66 -6.62 -12.93
C TYR A 74 -4.73 -7.60 -12.45
N PHE A 75 -4.54 -8.24 -11.30
CA PHE A 75 -5.57 -9.07 -10.67
C PHE A 75 -6.85 -8.27 -10.41
N LEU A 76 -6.75 -7.09 -9.82
CA LEU A 76 -7.88 -6.19 -9.61
C LEU A 76 -8.51 -5.74 -10.93
N GLY A 77 -7.72 -5.36 -11.92
CA GLY A 77 -8.20 -4.89 -13.23
C GLY A 77 -8.99 -5.97 -13.96
N ILE A 78 -8.54 -7.23 -13.90
CA ILE A 78 -9.30 -8.37 -14.43
C ILE A 78 -10.64 -8.53 -13.68
N LEU A 79 -10.62 -8.47 -12.36
CA LEU A 79 -11.85 -8.57 -11.57
C LEU A 79 -12.81 -7.40 -11.87
N GLN A 80 -12.32 -6.18 -11.95
CA GLN A 80 -13.13 -5.01 -12.24
C GLN A 80 -13.71 -5.01 -13.66
N SER A 81 -13.01 -5.57 -14.64
CA SER A 81 -13.54 -5.72 -16.00
C SER A 81 -14.76 -6.65 -16.07
N VAL A 82 -14.88 -7.61 -15.12
CA VAL A 82 -16.00 -8.58 -15.04
C VAL A 82 -17.06 -8.15 -14.02
N LEU A 83 -16.63 -7.74 -12.82
CA LEU A 83 -17.50 -7.42 -11.68
C LEU A 83 -17.83 -5.93 -11.60
N ARG A 84 -17.34 -5.13 -12.55
CA ARG A 84 -17.34 -3.66 -12.44
C ARG A 84 -16.53 -3.22 -11.20
N HIS A 85 -16.70 -1.99 -10.72
CA HIS A 85 -16.02 -1.46 -9.54
C HIS A 85 -16.74 -1.86 -8.24
N ASP A 86 -17.05 -3.17 -8.06
CA ASP A 86 -17.67 -3.68 -6.83
C ASP A 86 -16.60 -4.21 -5.85
N LEU A 87 -16.22 -3.36 -4.90
CA LEU A 87 -15.23 -3.67 -3.88
C LEU A 87 -15.68 -4.79 -2.92
N TRP A 88 -16.99 -5.04 -2.78
CA TRP A 88 -17.52 -6.15 -2.00
C TRP A 88 -17.19 -7.50 -2.64
N SER A 89 -17.56 -7.68 -3.91
CA SER A 89 -17.29 -8.90 -4.65
C SER A 89 -15.79 -9.19 -4.74
N ILE A 90 -14.96 -8.16 -4.91
CA ILE A 90 -13.51 -8.31 -4.91
C ILE A 90 -13.01 -8.86 -3.57
N ARG A 91 -13.46 -8.29 -2.44
CA ARG A 91 -13.09 -8.78 -1.11
C ARG A 91 -13.59 -10.20 -0.83
N LEU A 92 -14.79 -10.58 -1.32
CA LEU A 92 -15.29 -11.95 -1.20
C LEU A 92 -14.33 -12.95 -1.89
N ILE A 93 -13.82 -12.61 -3.06
CA ILE A 93 -12.81 -13.44 -3.74
C ILE A 93 -11.54 -13.51 -2.90
N GLN A 94 -11.05 -12.38 -2.38
CA GLN A 94 -9.83 -12.32 -1.57
C GLN A 94 -9.92 -13.17 -0.30
N ILE A 95 -11.00 -13.05 0.46
CA ILE A 95 -11.19 -13.86 1.67
C ILE A 95 -11.31 -15.36 1.36
N THR A 96 -11.81 -15.71 0.16
CA THR A 96 -11.83 -17.11 -0.32
C THR A 96 -10.41 -17.61 -0.58
N LEU A 97 -9.55 -16.81 -1.20
CA LEU A 97 -8.12 -17.16 -1.39
C LEU A 97 -7.42 -17.35 -0.04
N GLY A 98 -7.68 -16.49 0.94
CA GLY A 98 -7.17 -16.64 2.30
C GLY A 98 -7.64 -17.93 2.99
N ALA A 99 -8.92 -18.31 2.81
CA ALA A 99 -9.45 -19.56 3.34
C ALA A 99 -8.84 -20.81 2.69
N ILE A 100 -8.62 -20.79 1.37
CA ILE A 100 -7.92 -21.86 0.64
C ILE A 100 -6.48 -22.01 1.17
N SER A 101 -5.81 -20.91 1.47
CA SER A 101 -4.47 -20.93 2.06
C SER A 101 -4.43 -21.69 3.38
N CYS A 102 -5.44 -21.54 4.24
CA CYS A 102 -5.54 -22.29 5.51
C CYS A 102 -5.66 -23.80 5.28
N ALA A 103 -6.48 -24.23 4.31
CA ALA A 103 -6.65 -25.62 3.96
C ALA A 103 -5.36 -26.23 3.34
N TRP A 104 -4.63 -25.49 2.52
CA TRP A 104 -3.33 -25.94 1.98
C TRP A 104 -2.27 -26.09 3.07
N ILE A 105 -2.20 -25.16 4.01
CA ILE A 105 -1.29 -25.23 5.17
C ILE A 105 -1.61 -26.46 6.05
N PHE A 106 -2.89 -26.80 6.24
CA PHE A 106 -3.24 -28.08 6.87
C PHE A 106 -2.60 -29.27 6.15
N VAL A 107 -2.75 -29.34 4.81
CA VAL A 107 -2.18 -30.46 4.02
C VAL A 107 -0.66 -30.52 4.15
N VAL A 108 0.01 -29.37 4.07
CA VAL A 108 1.49 -29.27 4.21
C VAL A 108 1.93 -29.70 5.61
N GLY A 109 1.30 -29.16 6.66
CA GLY A 109 1.63 -29.47 8.06
C GLY A 109 1.40 -30.95 8.37
N ARG A 110 0.30 -31.54 7.88
CA ARG A 110 0.03 -32.98 8.01
C ARG A 110 1.15 -33.83 7.42
N LYS A 111 1.66 -33.42 6.26
CA LYS A 111 2.69 -34.19 5.54
C LYS A 111 4.08 -34.03 6.11
N LEU A 112 4.42 -32.84 6.58
CA LEU A 112 5.73 -32.54 7.12
C LEU A 112 5.90 -33.01 8.56
N PHE A 113 4.84 -32.99 9.36
CA PHE A 113 4.90 -33.29 10.78
C PHE A 113 3.99 -34.45 11.18
N SER A 114 2.70 -34.18 11.38
CA SER A 114 1.66 -35.14 11.70
C SER A 114 0.28 -34.61 11.31
N ARG A 115 -0.74 -35.46 11.36
CA ARG A 115 -2.13 -35.08 11.12
C ARG A 115 -2.57 -33.97 12.08
N ASP A 116 -2.31 -34.14 13.37
CA ASP A 116 -2.72 -33.18 14.39
C ASP A 116 -1.97 -31.86 14.25
N ALA A 117 -0.67 -31.89 13.89
CA ALA A 117 0.11 -30.70 13.59
C ALA A 117 -0.42 -29.96 12.35
N GLY A 118 -0.87 -30.69 11.34
CA GLY A 118 -1.56 -30.10 10.18
C GLY A 118 -2.85 -29.39 10.59
N ILE A 119 -3.71 -30.04 11.37
CA ILE A 119 -4.96 -29.47 11.88
C ILE A 119 -4.66 -28.19 12.68
N ALA A 120 -3.71 -28.27 13.63
CA ALA A 120 -3.31 -27.12 14.43
C ALA A 120 -2.78 -25.96 13.56
N SER A 121 -1.93 -26.25 12.54
CA SER A 121 -1.39 -25.23 11.62
C SER A 121 -2.49 -24.55 10.81
N GLY A 122 -3.42 -25.34 10.25
CA GLY A 122 -4.55 -24.81 9.48
C GLY A 122 -5.47 -23.93 10.32
N LEU A 123 -5.79 -24.36 11.55
CA LEU A 123 -6.62 -23.60 12.51
C LEU A 123 -5.88 -22.33 13.01
N LEU A 124 -4.59 -22.42 13.29
CA LEU A 124 -3.79 -21.25 13.68
C LEU A 124 -3.82 -20.19 12.56
N LEU A 125 -3.68 -20.57 11.29
CA LEU A 125 -3.79 -19.62 10.19
C LEU A 125 -5.22 -19.10 10.01
N ALA A 126 -6.23 -19.96 10.16
CA ALA A 126 -7.64 -19.58 10.05
C ALA A 126 -8.06 -18.53 11.09
N CYS A 127 -7.53 -18.64 12.32
CA CYS A 127 -7.80 -17.72 13.43
C CYS A 127 -6.74 -16.63 13.61
N ASN A 128 -5.78 -16.49 12.72
CA ASN A 128 -4.75 -15.47 12.84
C ASN A 128 -5.32 -14.07 12.51
N ALA A 129 -5.37 -13.20 13.52
CA ALA A 129 -6.02 -11.89 13.38
C ALA A 129 -5.38 -11.01 12.28
N PRO A 130 -4.04 -10.87 12.17
CA PRO A 130 -3.43 -10.16 11.05
C PRO A 130 -3.77 -10.78 9.68
N ALA A 131 -3.87 -12.11 9.56
CA ALA A 131 -4.24 -12.77 8.31
C ALA A 131 -5.65 -12.40 7.88
N ILE A 132 -6.62 -12.45 8.80
CA ILE A 132 -8.00 -12.05 8.54
C ILE A 132 -8.07 -10.58 8.13
N PHE A 133 -7.32 -9.70 8.81
CA PHE A 133 -7.23 -8.29 8.51
C PHE A 133 -6.72 -8.04 7.08
N PHE A 134 -5.57 -8.61 6.71
CA PHE A 134 -4.98 -8.41 5.38
C PHE A 134 -5.83 -9.00 4.26
N ASP A 135 -6.53 -10.11 4.49
CA ASP A 135 -7.42 -10.72 3.48
C ASP A 135 -8.63 -9.83 3.15
N GLY A 136 -9.07 -8.98 4.08
CA GLY A 136 -10.17 -8.02 3.87
C GLY A 136 -9.77 -6.68 3.26
N LEU A 137 -8.49 -6.40 3.08
CA LEU A 137 -8.00 -5.16 2.49
C LEU A 137 -7.90 -5.23 0.96
N ILE A 138 -8.05 -4.10 0.29
CA ILE A 138 -7.69 -3.96 -1.12
C ILE A 138 -6.17 -3.74 -1.20
N GLU A 139 -5.43 -4.82 -0.97
CA GLU A 139 -3.96 -4.86 -0.96
C GLU A 139 -3.41 -6.20 -1.41
N LYS A 140 -2.17 -6.19 -1.90
CA LYS A 140 -1.47 -7.37 -2.44
C LYS A 140 -1.19 -8.48 -1.42
N SER A 141 -1.27 -8.18 -0.13
CA SER A 141 -0.91 -9.10 0.96
C SER A 141 -1.66 -10.43 0.91
N VAL A 142 -2.92 -10.42 0.47
CA VAL A 142 -3.72 -11.66 0.28
C VAL A 142 -3.12 -12.56 -0.80
N LEU A 143 -2.65 -11.98 -1.91
CA LEU A 143 -1.99 -12.75 -2.97
C LEU A 143 -0.62 -13.28 -2.51
N ASP A 144 0.11 -12.51 -1.71
CA ASP A 144 1.39 -12.95 -1.15
C ASP A 144 1.21 -14.21 -0.28
N LEU A 145 0.20 -14.22 0.61
CA LEU A 145 -0.14 -15.36 1.44
C LEU A 145 -0.58 -16.57 0.59
N PHE A 146 -1.51 -16.33 -0.34
CA PHE A 146 -2.07 -17.36 -1.21
C PHE A 146 -0.99 -18.02 -2.08
N LEU A 147 -0.15 -17.21 -2.76
CA LEU A 147 0.89 -17.73 -3.64
C LEU A 147 1.99 -18.47 -2.85
N LEU A 148 2.37 -17.97 -1.67
CA LEU A 148 3.34 -18.69 -0.84
C LEU A 148 2.75 -20.00 -0.30
N SER A 149 1.49 -20.01 0.12
CA SER A 149 0.81 -21.24 0.53
C SER A 149 0.68 -22.24 -0.63
N ALA A 150 0.40 -21.75 -1.85
CA ALA A 150 0.39 -22.55 -3.07
C ALA A 150 1.78 -23.13 -3.38
N LEU A 151 2.84 -22.33 -3.24
CA LEU A 151 4.21 -22.80 -3.42
C LEU A 151 4.55 -23.92 -2.43
N LEU A 152 4.23 -23.74 -1.15
CA LEU A 152 4.43 -24.74 -0.11
C LEU A 152 3.61 -26.01 -0.40
N PHE A 153 2.35 -25.86 -0.82
CA PHE A 153 1.49 -26.99 -1.20
C PHE A 153 2.06 -27.75 -2.40
N LEU A 154 2.50 -27.06 -3.45
CA LEU A 154 3.10 -27.69 -4.63
C LEU A 154 4.41 -28.40 -4.25
N VAL A 155 5.31 -27.76 -3.52
CA VAL A 155 6.62 -28.30 -3.21
C VAL A 155 6.54 -29.45 -2.21
N PHE A 156 5.78 -29.29 -1.11
CA PHE A 156 5.75 -30.23 0.02
C PHE A 156 4.42 -30.98 0.19
N GLY A 157 3.30 -30.44 -0.29
CA GLY A 157 1.95 -30.98 -0.12
C GLY A 157 1.60 -32.12 -1.10
N ILE A 158 2.11 -32.15 -2.32
CA ILE A 158 1.76 -33.11 -3.37
C ILE A 158 2.73 -34.29 -3.39
N ASN A 159 2.16 -35.52 -3.51
CA ASN A 159 2.93 -36.76 -3.51
C ASN A 159 3.58 -37.12 -4.85
N HIS A 160 3.09 -36.59 -5.97
CA HIS A 160 3.58 -36.94 -7.32
C HIS A 160 4.98 -36.36 -7.56
N ARG A 161 6.02 -37.17 -7.22
CA ARG A 161 7.44 -36.75 -7.31
C ARG A 161 7.89 -36.45 -8.74
N GLU A 162 7.34 -37.14 -9.72
CA GLU A 162 7.77 -37.09 -11.15
C GLU A 162 6.91 -36.16 -12.02
N SER A 163 5.91 -35.47 -11.44
CA SER A 163 5.04 -34.59 -12.22
C SER A 163 5.78 -33.35 -12.73
N TRP A 164 5.93 -33.25 -14.04
CA TRP A 164 6.44 -32.04 -14.69
C TRP A 164 5.63 -30.81 -14.36
N ALA A 165 4.30 -30.96 -14.25
CA ALA A 165 3.37 -29.89 -13.93
C ALA A 165 3.61 -29.29 -12.52
N LYS A 166 4.06 -30.12 -11.56
CA LYS A 166 4.41 -29.69 -10.21
C LYS A 166 5.53 -28.64 -10.22
N TRP A 167 6.63 -28.94 -10.90
CA TRP A 167 7.81 -28.08 -10.89
C TRP A 167 7.64 -26.85 -11.78
N LEU A 168 6.99 -27.02 -12.94
CA LEU A 168 6.61 -25.89 -13.79
C LEU A 168 5.65 -24.96 -13.03
N GLY A 169 4.62 -25.51 -12.37
CA GLY A 169 3.67 -24.76 -11.57
C GLY A 169 4.31 -24.07 -10.36
N ALA A 170 5.24 -24.75 -9.66
CA ALA A 170 5.98 -24.14 -8.54
C ALA A 170 6.83 -22.94 -9.01
N GLY A 171 7.48 -23.05 -10.17
CA GLY A 171 8.20 -21.94 -10.79
C GLY A 171 7.28 -20.79 -11.18
N ALA A 172 6.15 -21.09 -11.83
CA ALA A 172 5.17 -20.06 -12.21
C ALA A 172 4.60 -19.35 -11.00
N VAL A 173 4.23 -20.08 -9.94
CA VAL A 173 3.73 -19.50 -8.68
C VAL A 173 4.79 -18.62 -8.04
N LEU A 174 6.07 -19.01 -8.03
CA LEU A 174 7.15 -18.17 -7.49
C LEU A 174 7.40 -16.95 -8.40
N GLY A 175 7.29 -17.07 -9.71
CA GLY A 175 7.32 -15.93 -10.64
C GLY A 175 6.19 -14.94 -10.36
N LEU A 176 4.95 -15.41 -10.17
CA LEU A 176 3.82 -14.57 -9.78
C LEU A 176 4.04 -13.92 -8.40
N LEU A 177 4.55 -14.68 -7.42
CA LEU A 177 4.89 -14.13 -6.11
C LEU A 177 5.96 -13.02 -6.22
N GLY A 178 6.95 -13.18 -7.12
CA GLY A 178 7.95 -12.15 -7.44
C GLY A 178 7.35 -10.90 -8.08
N LEU A 179 6.28 -11.03 -8.88
CA LEU A 179 5.53 -9.89 -9.44
C LEU A 179 4.58 -9.24 -8.45
N SER A 180 4.24 -9.88 -7.34
CA SER A 180 3.54 -9.28 -6.21
C SER A 180 4.52 -8.66 -5.21
N ARG A 181 5.62 -9.38 -4.96
CA ARG A 181 6.62 -9.05 -3.95
C ARG A 181 8.02 -9.47 -4.39
N GLU A 182 8.81 -8.53 -4.88
CA GLU A 182 10.12 -8.78 -5.50
C GLU A 182 11.12 -9.53 -4.60
N ASN A 183 11.13 -9.20 -3.30
CA ASN A 183 12.01 -9.84 -2.35
C ASN A 183 11.74 -11.35 -2.17
N ALA A 184 10.58 -11.86 -2.60
CA ALA A 184 10.28 -13.28 -2.60
C ALA A 184 11.11 -14.07 -3.63
N LEU A 185 11.71 -13.42 -4.62
CA LEU A 185 12.63 -14.06 -5.57
C LEU A 185 13.88 -14.65 -4.89
N ILE A 186 14.19 -14.21 -3.65
CA ILE A 186 15.22 -14.84 -2.81
C ILE A 186 14.93 -16.32 -2.53
N LEU A 187 13.70 -16.77 -2.70
CA LEU A 187 13.33 -18.18 -2.56
C LEU A 187 13.75 -19.04 -3.75
N ILE A 188 14.11 -18.45 -4.91
CA ILE A 188 14.58 -19.22 -6.09
C ILE A 188 15.76 -20.12 -5.72
N PRO A 189 16.88 -19.60 -5.17
CA PRO A 189 18.00 -20.46 -4.77
C PRO A 189 17.62 -21.46 -3.69
N VAL A 190 16.73 -21.11 -2.73
CA VAL A 190 16.29 -22.03 -1.69
C VAL A 190 15.55 -23.23 -2.27
N ILE A 191 14.62 -23.00 -3.20
CA ILE A 191 13.87 -24.08 -3.86
C ILE A 191 14.79 -24.88 -4.80
N ALA A 192 15.68 -24.22 -5.54
CA ALA A 192 16.66 -24.90 -6.39
C ALA A 192 17.57 -25.86 -5.57
N LEU A 193 18.09 -25.39 -4.43
CA LEU A 193 18.85 -26.23 -3.51
C LEU A 193 17.99 -27.34 -2.91
N SER A 194 16.69 -27.08 -2.66
CA SER A 194 15.76 -28.08 -2.18
C SER A 194 15.53 -29.20 -3.22
N ILE A 195 15.42 -28.86 -4.48
CA ILE A 195 15.34 -29.84 -5.58
C ILE A 195 16.61 -30.72 -5.58
N TRP A 196 17.75 -30.13 -5.27
CA TRP A 196 19.03 -30.82 -5.32
C TRP A 196 19.31 -31.71 -4.09
N PHE A 197 19.02 -31.24 -2.90
CA PHE A 197 19.46 -31.88 -1.65
C PHE A 197 18.35 -32.44 -0.76
N TYR A 198 17.13 -31.90 -0.85
CA TYR A 198 16.02 -32.27 0.05
C TYR A 198 15.30 -33.54 -0.39
N PHE A 199 15.03 -33.67 -1.70
CA PHE A 199 14.30 -34.84 -2.20
C PHE A 199 15.21 -36.06 -2.24
N PRO A 200 14.65 -37.29 -2.01
CA PRO A 200 15.44 -38.53 -2.04
C PRO A 200 16.29 -38.63 -3.29
N PRO A 201 17.41 -39.41 -3.21
CA PRO A 201 18.32 -39.57 -4.35
C PRO A 201 17.58 -39.92 -5.63
N GLN A 202 17.72 -39.08 -6.62
CA GLN A 202 17.17 -39.24 -7.95
C GLN A 202 18.30 -39.19 -8.98
N PRO A 203 18.14 -39.83 -10.13
CA PRO A 203 19.07 -39.66 -11.25
C PRO A 203 19.32 -38.19 -11.55
N LEU A 204 20.55 -37.84 -11.89
CA LEU A 204 20.95 -36.46 -12.21
C LEU A 204 20.03 -35.85 -13.28
N ALA A 205 19.64 -36.64 -14.30
CA ALA A 205 18.70 -36.18 -15.34
C ALA A 205 17.35 -35.70 -14.79
N ASN A 206 16.80 -36.40 -13.78
CA ASN A 206 15.54 -35.97 -13.15
C ASN A 206 15.70 -34.67 -12.34
N ARG A 207 16.79 -34.50 -11.61
CA ARG A 207 17.07 -33.27 -10.87
C ARG A 207 17.25 -32.09 -11.81
N LEU A 208 18.00 -32.24 -12.88
CA LEU A 208 18.18 -31.23 -13.91
C LEU A 208 16.86 -30.90 -14.62
N ARG A 209 16.04 -31.91 -14.93
CA ARG A 209 14.71 -31.72 -15.51
C ARG A 209 13.80 -30.94 -14.59
N TRP A 210 13.74 -31.27 -13.30
CA TRP A 210 12.91 -30.56 -12.30
C TRP A 210 13.37 -29.11 -12.10
N LEU A 211 14.69 -28.92 -12.00
CA LEU A 211 15.27 -27.57 -11.91
C LEU A 211 14.98 -26.75 -13.18
N GLY A 212 15.16 -27.35 -14.37
CA GLY A 212 14.84 -26.70 -15.64
C GLY A 212 13.37 -26.30 -15.73
N LEU A 213 12.44 -27.21 -15.36
CA LEU A 213 11.00 -26.91 -15.35
C LEU A 213 10.65 -25.80 -14.36
N PHE A 214 11.26 -25.80 -13.18
CA PHE A 214 11.07 -24.75 -12.18
C PHE A 214 11.54 -23.38 -12.69
N VAL A 215 12.74 -23.33 -13.30
CA VAL A 215 13.28 -22.09 -13.91
C VAL A 215 12.40 -21.63 -15.07
N VAL A 216 12.03 -22.55 -15.97
CA VAL A 216 11.14 -22.23 -17.10
C VAL A 216 9.80 -21.69 -16.61
N GLY A 217 9.19 -22.31 -15.60
CA GLY A 217 7.95 -21.81 -14.99
C GLY A 217 8.08 -20.38 -14.47
N SER A 218 9.18 -20.07 -13.78
CA SER A 218 9.45 -18.70 -13.30
C SER A 218 9.64 -17.71 -14.44
N LEU A 219 10.42 -18.10 -15.48
CA LEU A 219 10.70 -17.24 -16.63
C LEU A 219 9.46 -16.99 -17.49
N LEU A 220 8.56 -17.99 -17.65
CA LEU A 220 7.30 -17.81 -18.38
C LEU A 220 6.43 -16.69 -17.80
N VAL A 221 6.57 -16.40 -16.51
CA VAL A 221 5.85 -15.30 -15.85
C VAL A 221 6.64 -13.99 -15.89
N LEU A 222 7.95 -14.04 -15.61
CA LEU A 222 8.76 -12.83 -15.46
C LEU A 222 9.18 -12.20 -16.79
N VAL A 223 9.50 -13.02 -17.80
CA VAL A 223 10.03 -12.52 -19.09
C VAL A 223 9.01 -11.68 -19.87
N PRO A 224 7.70 -12.01 -19.94
CA PRO A 224 6.71 -11.13 -20.55
C PRO A 224 6.67 -9.74 -19.93
N VAL A 225 6.84 -9.63 -18.60
CA VAL A 225 6.93 -8.33 -17.91
C VAL A 225 8.20 -7.58 -18.31
N GLY A 226 9.33 -8.29 -18.48
CA GLY A 226 10.57 -7.70 -18.98
C GLY A 226 10.41 -7.09 -20.39
N PHE A 227 9.76 -7.80 -21.31
CA PHE A 227 9.46 -7.29 -22.65
C PHE A 227 8.46 -6.13 -22.64
N ARG A 228 7.43 -6.19 -21.79
CA ARG A 228 6.50 -5.07 -21.62
C ARG A 228 7.24 -3.83 -21.09
N ASN A 229 8.11 -3.98 -20.11
CA ASN A 229 8.88 -2.85 -19.57
C ASN A 229 9.82 -2.26 -20.63
N LEU A 230 10.42 -3.11 -21.46
CA LEU A 230 11.25 -2.67 -22.60
C LEU A 230 10.42 -1.89 -23.62
N SER A 231 9.25 -2.39 -24.00
CA SER A 231 8.41 -1.77 -25.04
C SER A 231 7.76 -0.46 -24.57
N ALA A 232 7.34 -0.36 -23.31
CA ALA A 232 6.61 0.79 -22.78
C ALA A 232 7.53 1.81 -22.06
N GLY A 233 8.72 1.40 -21.62
CA GLY A 233 9.61 2.22 -20.80
C GLY A 233 11.08 2.22 -21.23
N GLY A 234 11.45 1.52 -22.30
CA GLY A 234 12.80 1.52 -22.87
C GLY A 234 13.84 0.69 -22.10
N GLU A 235 13.46 0.03 -20.97
CA GLU A 235 14.38 -0.78 -20.17
C GLU A 235 13.84 -2.20 -19.95
N PHE A 236 14.69 -3.22 -20.19
CA PHE A 236 14.35 -4.59 -19.87
C PHE A 236 14.53 -4.86 -18.36
N LYS A 237 13.43 -4.90 -17.63
CA LYS A 237 13.39 -5.23 -16.18
C LYS A 237 12.33 -6.30 -15.94
N LEU A 238 12.72 -7.39 -15.29
CA LEU A 238 11.81 -8.52 -15.00
C LEU A 238 10.73 -8.20 -13.97
N THR A 239 10.93 -7.14 -13.18
CA THR A 239 10.01 -6.67 -12.14
C THR A 239 9.83 -5.15 -12.24
N THR A 240 10.29 -4.39 -11.24
CA THR A 240 10.06 -2.94 -11.13
C THR A 240 11.35 -2.13 -11.09
N SER A 241 11.22 -0.80 -11.02
CA SER A 241 12.36 0.13 -10.93
C SER A 241 12.57 0.73 -9.53
N GLN A 242 11.72 0.40 -8.54
CA GLN A 242 11.73 1.04 -7.21
C GLN A 242 12.84 0.56 -6.25
N PHE A 243 13.64 -0.45 -6.64
CA PHE A 243 14.62 -1.10 -5.75
C PHE A 243 15.54 -0.09 -5.03
N GLY A 244 16.19 0.81 -5.77
CA GLY A 244 17.16 1.74 -5.19
C GLY A 244 16.53 2.74 -4.23
N ALA A 245 15.36 3.29 -4.59
CA ALA A 245 14.62 4.21 -3.74
C ALA A 245 14.20 3.52 -2.43
N ASN A 246 13.60 2.33 -2.50
CA ASN A 246 13.22 1.56 -1.32
C ASN A 246 14.41 1.13 -0.47
N PHE A 247 15.53 0.79 -1.09
CA PHE A 247 16.75 0.48 -0.36
C PHE A 247 17.27 1.71 0.39
N PHE A 248 17.24 2.91 -0.23
CA PHE A 248 17.63 4.16 0.40
C PHE A 248 16.70 4.54 1.57
N ILE A 249 15.39 4.37 1.42
CA ILE A 249 14.42 4.60 2.51
C ILE A 249 14.84 3.82 3.77
N GLY A 250 15.23 2.58 3.61
CA GLY A 250 15.67 1.75 4.73
C GLY A 250 17.12 1.96 5.15
N ASN A 251 18.00 2.56 4.34
CA ASN A 251 19.46 2.59 4.57
C ASN A 251 20.03 3.98 4.29
N ASN A 252 19.74 4.92 5.19
CA ASN A 252 20.23 6.30 5.19
C ASN A 252 20.50 6.76 6.65
N PRO A 253 21.20 7.88 6.87
CA PRO A 253 21.55 8.35 8.22
C PRO A 253 20.38 8.66 9.16
N ARG A 254 19.15 8.78 8.63
CA ARG A 254 17.94 9.08 9.41
C ARG A 254 17.00 7.89 9.55
N ALA A 255 17.35 6.74 8.99
CA ALA A 255 16.53 5.54 9.04
C ALA A 255 16.49 4.96 10.46
N ASP A 256 15.29 4.62 10.94
CA ASP A 256 15.04 4.02 12.26
C ASP A 256 14.60 2.53 12.19
N GLY A 257 14.62 1.98 11.00
CA GLY A 257 14.15 0.61 10.72
C GLY A 257 12.71 0.52 10.22
N THR A 258 11.93 1.59 10.34
CA THR A 258 10.58 1.71 9.77
C THR A 258 10.56 2.66 8.59
N TYR A 259 9.43 2.79 7.91
CA TYR A 259 9.26 3.76 6.83
C TYR A 259 9.09 5.22 7.34
N GLY A 260 8.78 5.39 8.62
CA GLY A 260 8.41 6.68 9.19
C GLY A 260 9.50 7.74 9.19
N SER A 261 10.78 7.37 9.25
CA SER A 261 11.92 8.27 9.37
C SER A 261 12.26 9.06 8.11
N VAL A 262 11.82 8.63 6.94
CA VAL A 262 12.09 9.29 5.65
C VAL A 262 10.92 10.14 5.16
N ARG A 263 9.82 10.20 5.89
CA ARG A 263 8.63 11.03 5.57
C ARG A 263 8.93 12.50 5.27
N ASN A 264 10.10 12.99 5.64
CA ASN A 264 10.54 14.35 5.31
C ASN A 264 11.09 14.52 3.90
N ILE A 265 11.29 13.46 3.13
CA ILE A 265 11.90 13.47 1.79
C ILE A 265 10.91 13.02 0.72
N ILE A 266 10.14 11.94 0.97
CA ILE A 266 9.23 11.33 -0.01
C ILE A 266 7.90 11.01 0.72
N ARG A 267 6.74 11.57 0.28
CA ARG A 267 5.56 11.65 1.16
C ARG A 267 4.27 11.01 0.70
N GLU A 268 4.07 10.77 -0.57
CA GLU A 268 2.85 10.13 -1.08
C GLU A 268 3.21 8.99 -2.01
N THR A 269 2.56 7.86 -1.85
CA THR A 269 2.85 6.63 -2.61
C THR A 269 2.71 6.83 -4.13
N GLN A 270 1.80 7.70 -4.55
CA GLN A 270 1.63 8.05 -5.98
C GLN A 270 2.71 8.99 -6.50
N LEU A 271 3.25 9.88 -5.65
CA LEU A 271 4.29 10.85 -6.00
C LEU A 271 5.69 10.33 -5.66
N GLU A 272 5.80 9.24 -4.90
CA GLU A 272 7.07 8.71 -4.41
C GLU A 272 8.07 8.45 -5.53
N GLY A 273 7.64 7.80 -6.61
CA GLY A 273 8.47 7.55 -7.79
C GLY A 273 8.84 8.83 -8.53
N ALA A 274 7.89 9.76 -8.67
CA ALA A 274 8.11 11.04 -9.33
C ALA A 274 9.05 11.94 -8.51
N ASP A 275 8.90 11.96 -7.18
CA ASP A 275 9.76 12.71 -6.27
C ASP A 275 11.18 12.15 -6.22
N ALA A 276 11.31 10.81 -6.13
CA ALA A 276 12.61 10.16 -6.20
C ALA A 276 13.34 10.47 -7.51
N LYS A 277 12.61 10.46 -8.64
CA LYS A 277 13.15 10.84 -9.95
C LYS A 277 13.60 12.30 -9.95
N ARG A 278 12.73 13.24 -9.60
CA ARG A 278 12.98 14.66 -9.60
C ARG A 278 14.17 15.05 -8.74
N LEU A 279 14.30 14.46 -7.54
CA LEU A 279 15.41 14.72 -6.64
C LEU A 279 16.74 14.20 -7.20
N ALA A 280 16.75 13.02 -7.81
CA ALA A 280 17.90 12.43 -8.45
C ALA A 280 18.34 13.27 -9.67
N GLU A 281 17.39 13.65 -10.55
CA GLU A 281 17.65 14.50 -11.73
C GLU A 281 18.18 15.87 -11.35
N ARG A 282 17.65 16.48 -10.28
CA ARG A 282 18.18 17.76 -9.76
C ARG A 282 19.62 17.62 -9.25
N ALA A 283 19.94 16.51 -8.60
CA ALA A 283 21.28 16.26 -8.08
C ALA A 283 22.30 15.99 -9.19
N GLU A 284 21.88 15.25 -10.24
CA GLU A 284 22.73 14.89 -11.39
C GLU A 284 22.75 15.97 -12.50
N GLY A 285 21.83 16.94 -12.46
CA GLY A 285 21.72 18.03 -13.43
C GLY A 285 21.25 17.59 -14.83
N ARG A 286 20.64 16.42 -14.97
CA ARG A 286 20.15 15.84 -16.23
C ARG A 286 18.95 14.95 -16.03
N ASP A 287 18.21 14.67 -17.11
CA ASP A 287 17.16 13.68 -17.09
C ASP A 287 17.73 12.27 -16.87
N LEU A 288 17.02 11.47 -16.09
CA LEU A 288 17.43 10.11 -15.73
C LEU A 288 16.37 9.08 -16.15
N THR A 289 16.85 7.95 -16.64
CA THR A 289 16.00 6.77 -16.85
C THR A 289 15.61 6.14 -15.50
N PRO A 290 14.52 5.33 -15.43
CA PRO A 290 14.11 4.67 -14.18
C PRO A 290 15.22 3.82 -13.54
N GLY A 291 16.08 3.19 -14.36
CA GLY A 291 17.23 2.43 -13.88
C GLY A 291 18.31 3.32 -13.28
N GLU A 292 18.59 4.46 -13.91
CA GLU A 292 19.56 5.43 -13.40
C GLU A 292 19.10 6.05 -12.09
N VAL A 293 17.79 6.37 -11.95
CA VAL A 293 17.19 6.84 -10.69
C VAL A 293 17.38 5.79 -9.59
N SER A 294 17.07 4.52 -9.88
CA SER A 294 17.28 3.42 -8.93
C SER A 294 18.75 3.29 -8.53
N ASN A 295 19.67 3.38 -9.49
CA ASN A 295 21.11 3.31 -9.23
C ASN A 295 21.63 4.50 -8.41
N TYR A 296 21.12 5.71 -8.67
CA TYR A 296 21.45 6.90 -7.89
C TYR A 296 21.16 6.68 -6.40
N TRP A 297 19.93 6.31 -6.06
CA TRP A 297 19.52 6.08 -4.67
C TRP A 297 20.24 4.90 -4.02
N PHE A 298 20.49 3.85 -4.77
CA PHE A 298 21.28 2.73 -4.29
C PHE A 298 22.71 3.13 -3.93
N ARG A 299 23.38 3.95 -4.76
CA ARG A 299 24.73 4.49 -4.46
C ARG A 299 24.71 5.34 -3.20
N GLN A 300 23.72 6.23 -3.03
CA GLN A 300 23.59 7.04 -1.80
C GLN A 300 23.53 6.15 -0.53
N SER A 301 22.82 5.02 -0.60
CA SER A 301 22.82 4.06 0.51
C SER A 301 24.16 3.39 0.73
N LEU A 302 24.85 2.99 -0.35
CA LEU A 302 26.17 2.36 -0.24
C LEU A 302 27.20 3.32 0.35
N ASP A 303 27.13 4.60 0.01
CA ASP A 303 28.01 5.63 0.56
C ASP A 303 27.77 5.82 2.07
N TYR A 304 26.51 5.80 2.52
CA TYR A 304 26.17 5.77 3.94
C TYR A 304 26.73 4.50 4.62
N ILE A 305 26.50 3.33 4.07
CA ILE A 305 26.96 2.04 4.63
C ILE A 305 28.49 2.02 4.75
N ARG A 306 29.22 2.51 3.72
CA ARG A 306 30.68 2.54 3.70
C ARG A 306 31.24 3.58 4.67
N SER A 307 30.60 4.75 4.78
CA SER A 307 31.06 5.82 5.67
C SER A 307 30.77 5.56 7.13
N ARG A 308 29.70 4.82 7.44
CA ARG A 308 29.23 4.56 8.82
C ARG A 308 28.81 3.11 9.04
N PRO A 309 29.71 2.12 8.84
CA PRO A 309 29.35 0.70 8.88
C PRO A 309 28.83 0.25 10.26
N GLY A 310 29.33 0.82 11.36
CA GLY A 310 28.88 0.49 12.72
C GLY A 310 27.44 0.95 12.97
N GLU A 311 27.07 2.15 12.53
CA GLU A 311 25.69 2.66 12.64
C GLU A 311 24.74 1.80 11.81
N TRP A 312 25.14 1.45 10.59
CA TRP A 312 24.33 0.59 9.73
C TRP A 312 24.14 -0.82 10.28
N LEU A 313 25.17 -1.43 10.87
CA LEU A 313 25.03 -2.75 11.53
C LEU A 313 24.09 -2.66 12.73
N GLY A 314 24.15 -1.58 13.52
CA GLY A 314 23.19 -1.32 14.60
C GLY A 314 21.75 -1.19 14.07
N LEU A 315 21.56 -0.43 12.98
CA LEU A 315 20.26 -0.28 12.30
C LEU A 315 19.75 -1.63 11.77
N LEU A 316 20.61 -2.45 11.18
CA LEU A 316 20.24 -3.80 10.70
C LEU A 316 19.79 -4.70 11.87
N GLY A 317 20.47 -4.62 13.02
CA GLY A 317 20.05 -5.30 14.25
C GLY A 317 18.68 -4.86 14.74
N VAL A 318 18.39 -3.54 14.72
CA VAL A 318 17.05 -3.01 15.05
C VAL A 318 15.99 -3.54 14.09
N LYS A 319 16.23 -3.51 12.78
CA LYS A 319 15.31 -4.04 11.76
C LYS A 319 15.06 -5.54 11.96
N TRP A 320 16.11 -6.31 12.25
CA TRP A 320 15.97 -7.73 12.54
C TRP A 320 15.05 -7.98 13.75
N LEU A 321 15.20 -7.22 14.82
CA LEU A 321 14.32 -7.32 15.99
C LEU A 321 12.89 -6.88 15.67
N LEU A 322 12.71 -5.83 14.86
CA LEU A 322 11.39 -5.36 14.41
C LEU A 322 10.64 -6.40 13.56
N VAL A 323 11.34 -7.20 12.74
CA VAL A 323 10.71 -8.30 11.98
C VAL A 323 10.03 -9.29 12.92
N TRP A 324 10.62 -9.56 14.07
CA TRP A 324 10.08 -10.52 15.08
C TRP A 324 9.20 -9.86 16.13
N ASN A 325 9.07 -8.53 16.15
CA ASN A 325 8.31 -7.83 17.17
C ASN A 325 6.80 -8.07 17.04
N ALA A 326 6.10 -8.17 18.17
CA ALA A 326 4.67 -8.45 18.24
C ALA A 326 3.78 -7.39 17.56
N ARG A 327 4.28 -6.14 17.50
CA ARG A 327 3.49 -5.01 16.97
C ARG A 327 3.31 -5.12 15.46
N GLU A 328 2.08 -4.94 15.00
CA GLU A 328 1.79 -4.71 13.60
C GLU A 328 2.14 -3.24 13.26
N ILE A 329 3.30 -3.05 12.60
CA ILE A 329 3.75 -1.73 12.17
C ILE A 329 2.87 -1.27 11.03
N GLU A 330 2.19 -0.15 11.25
CA GLU A 330 1.24 0.43 10.31
C GLU A 330 1.91 0.90 9.02
N ASP A 331 1.13 0.82 7.96
CA ASP A 331 1.40 1.38 6.65
C ASP A 331 0.21 2.26 6.24
N SER A 332 -0.31 2.13 5.03
CA SER A 332 -1.52 2.83 4.58
C SER A 332 -2.77 2.44 5.38
N ASN A 333 -2.85 1.19 5.82
CA ASN A 333 -3.91 0.66 6.67
C ASN A 333 -3.36 0.23 8.03
N ASP A 334 -4.05 0.62 9.10
CA ASP A 334 -3.67 0.35 10.48
C ASP A 334 -4.54 -0.75 11.07
N PHE A 335 -3.92 -1.88 11.45
CA PHE A 335 -4.60 -3.02 12.08
C PHE A 335 -5.40 -2.61 13.32
N TYR A 336 -4.89 -1.69 14.13
CA TYR A 336 -5.53 -1.27 15.38
C TYR A 336 -6.76 -0.41 15.14
N ILE A 337 -6.82 0.38 14.06
CA ILE A 337 -8.03 1.08 13.62
C ILE A 337 -9.13 0.08 13.28
N TYR A 338 -8.83 -0.91 12.42
CA TYR A 338 -9.82 -1.91 12.02
C TYR A 338 -10.28 -2.78 13.20
N ARG A 339 -9.40 -3.01 14.18
CA ARG A 339 -9.72 -3.72 15.42
C ARG A 339 -10.76 -2.97 16.27
N GLU A 340 -10.82 -1.65 16.20
CA GLU A 340 -11.88 -0.88 16.89
C GLU A 340 -13.27 -1.16 16.33
N TRP A 341 -13.37 -1.47 15.04
CA TRP A 341 -14.62 -1.75 14.32
C TRP A 341 -15.02 -3.23 14.32
N SER A 342 -14.11 -4.13 14.67
CA SER A 342 -14.36 -5.57 14.62
C SER A 342 -14.12 -6.23 15.99
N TRP A 343 -15.22 -6.71 16.61
CA TRP A 343 -15.10 -7.51 17.83
C TRP A 343 -14.35 -8.82 17.58
N LEU A 344 -14.46 -9.39 16.35
CA LEU A 344 -13.72 -10.59 15.97
C LEU A 344 -12.20 -10.33 15.99
N LEU A 345 -11.73 -9.23 15.40
CA LEU A 345 -10.32 -8.86 15.46
C LEU A 345 -9.88 -8.51 16.89
N LYS A 346 -10.76 -7.92 17.71
CA LYS A 346 -10.46 -7.68 19.14
C LYS A 346 -10.19 -9.01 19.84
N LEU A 347 -11.08 -9.98 19.70
CA LEU A 347 -10.95 -11.29 20.33
C LEU A 347 -9.72 -12.06 19.81
N LEU A 348 -9.62 -12.23 18.50
CA LEU A 348 -8.52 -12.98 17.89
C LEU A 348 -7.17 -12.27 18.05
N GLY A 349 -7.16 -10.94 18.07
CA GLY A 349 -5.98 -10.15 18.36
C GLY A 349 -5.41 -10.32 19.76
N TRP A 350 -6.16 -10.89 20.71
CA TRP A 350 -5.64 -11.35 22.01
C TRP A 350 -5.12 -12.78 21.99
N ILE A 351 -5.69 -13.63 21.13
CA ILE A 351 -5.48 -15.08 21.16
C ILE A 351 -4.43 -15.52 20.14
N ASN A 352 -4.41 -14.90 18.96
CA ASN A 352 -3.57 -15.33 17.84
C ASN A 352 -3.14 -14.15 16.96
N HIS A 353 -2.16 -13.44 17.47
CA HIS A 353 -1.44 -12.39 16.74
C HIS A 353 0.05 -12.79 16.65
N PHE A 354 0.84 -11.98 15.95
CA PHE A 354 2.26 -12.31 15.72
C PHE A 354 3.06 -12.50 17.02
N GLY A 355 2.73 -11.75 18.07
CA GLY A 355 3.35 -11.87 19.41
C GLY A 355 3.09 -13.18 20.13
N ILE A 356 2.13 -13.99 19.69
CA ILE A 356 1.87 -15.36 20.17
C ILE A 356 2.38 -16.38 19.16
N LEU A 357 2.15 -16.14 17.87
CA LEU A 357 2.55 -17.03 16.80
C LEU A 357 4.07 -17.25 16.74
N ALA A 358 4.85 -16.16 16.80
CA ALA A 358 6.31 -16.26 16.69
C ALA A 358 6.96 -17.06 17.85
N PRO A 359 6.59 -16.85 19.14
CA PRO A 359 7.03 -17.72 20.23
C PRO A 359 6.63 -19.19 20.07
N LEU A 360 5.40 -19.48 19.63
CA LEU A 360 4.96 -20.85 19.35
C LEU A 360 5.74 -21.47 18.20
N ALA A 361 6.06 -20.69 17.17
CA ALA A 361 6.91 -21.17 16.07
C ALA A 361 8.36 -21.44 16.55
N ALA A 362 8.94 -20.55 17.37
CA ALA A 362 10.27 -20.76 17.97
C ALA A 362 10.31 -22.05 18.81
N LEU A 363 9.27 -22.29 19.58
CA LEU A 363 9.09 -23.54 20.31
C LEU A 363 9.03 -24.74 19.37
N GLY A 364 8.24 -24.67 18.30
CA GLY A 364 8.14 -25.73 17.31
C GLY A 364 9.45 -26.00 16.58
N LEU A 365 10.19 -24.94 16.24
CA LEU A 365 11.55 -25.05 15.66
C LEU A 365 12.48 -25.82 16.60
N TRP A 366 12.44 -25.52 17.91
CA TRP A 366 13.27 -26.21 18.91
C TRP A 366 12.83 -27.66 19.11
N LEU A 367 11.55 -27.94 19.24
CA LEU A 367 11.03 -29.30 19.47
C LEU A 367 11.23 -30.21 18.25
N THR A 368 11.33 -29.65 17.05
CA THR A 368 11.54 -30.42 15.82
C THR A 368 12.99 -30.39 15.31
N ARG A 369 13.95 -29.83 16.11
CA ARG A 369 15.33 -29.62 15.69
C ARG A 369 16.06 -30.91 15.25
N ASP A 370 15.72 -32.05 15.86
CA ASP A 370 16.35 -33.35 15.51
C ASP A 370 16.02 -33.76 14.07
N ARG A 371 14.96 -33.18 13.49
CA ARG A 371 14.54 -33.35 12.08
C ARG A 371 15.10 -32.27 11.15
N TRP A 372 16.12 -31.49 11.57
CA TRP A 372 16.63 -30.35 10.81
C TRP A 372 17.04 -30.68 9.38
N ARG A 373 17.61 -31.90 9.15
CA ARG A 373 17.98 -32.38 7.80
C ARG A 373 16.77 -32.52 6.87
N TYR A 374 15.59 -32.77 7.43
CA TYR A 374 14.33 -32.87 6.69
C TYR A 374 13.61 -31.54 6.60
N LEU A 375 13.79 -30.63 7.53
CA LEU A 375 13.06 -29.36 7.62
C LEU A 375 13.90 -28.14 7.16
N TRP A 376 15.18 -28.35 6.77
CA TRP A 376 16.08 -27.27 6.40
C TRP A 376 15.54 -26.33 5.29
N PRO A 377 14.75 -26.78 4.27
CA PRO A 377 14.21 -25.83 3.29
C PRO A 377 13.28 -24.80 3.94
N LEU A 378 12.47 -25.19 4.93
CA LEU A 378 11.60 -24.27 5.64
C LEU A 378 12.41 -23.29 6.51
N TYR A 379 13.46 -23.76 7.19
CA TYR A 379 14.37 -22.86 7.92
C TYR A 379 15.03 -21.85 6.98
N ALA A 380 15.51 -22.31 5.83
CA ALA A 380 16.13 -21.45 4.83
C ALA A 380 15.13 -20.43 4.26
N MET A 381 13.87 -20.82 4.01
CA MET A 381 12.82 -19.90 3.56
C MET A 381 12.50 -18.84 4.64
N ILE A 382 12.38 -19.22 5.92
CA ILE A 382 12.15 -18.28 7.02
C ILE A 382 13.30 -17.27 7.10
N LEU A 383 14.56 -17.75 7.11
CA LEU A 383 15.74 -16.90 7.21
C LEU A 383 15.86 -15.98 6.00
N ALA A 384 15.65 -16.49 4.77
CA ALA A 384 15.74 -15.71 3.54
C ALA A 384 14.70 -14.59 3.51
N LEU A 385 13.43 -14.89 3.84
CA LEU A 385 12.38 -13.89 3.89
C LEU A 385 12.61 -12.87 5.02
N ALA A 386 12.96 -13.30 6.23
CA ALA A 386 13.26 -12.39 7.34
C ALA A 386 14.44 -11.47 7.02
N ALA A 387 15.52 -12.00 6.45
CA ALA A 387 16.68 -11.23 6.01
C ALA A 387 16.30 -10.24 4.90
N SER A 388 15.50 -10.67 3.92
CA SER A 388 15.06 -9.81 2.82
C SER A 388 14.25 -8.60 3.31
N VAL A 389 13.43 -8.76 4.35
CA VAL A 389 12.69 -7.64 4.97
C VAL A 389 13.65 -6.74 5.76
N SER A 390 14.58 -7.31 6.54
CA SER A 390 15.53 -6.55 7.36
C SER A 390 16.50 -5.69 6.55
N ILE A 391 16.81 -6.08 5.32
CA ILE A 391 17.68 -5.30 4.43
C ILE A 391 17.03 -3.97 4.01
N PHE A 392 15.69 -3.89 3.94
CA PHE A 392 14.96 -2.68 3.58
C PHE A 392 14.45 -1.96 4.84
N TYR A 393 13.16 -1.95 5.07
CA TYR A 393 12.46 -1.42 6.24
C TYR A 393 11.28 -2.32 6.60
N VAL A 394 10.79 -2.21 7.84
CA VAL A 394 9.82 -3.17 8.38
C VAL A 394 8.44 -2.55 8.47
N PHE A 395 7.47 -3.22 7.82
CA PHE A 395 6.04 -3.07 8.02
C PHE A 395 5.41 -4.40 8.42
N GLY A 396 4.25 -4.38 9.06
CA GLY A 396 3.49 -5.58 9.36
C GLY A 396 3.25 -6.43 8.11
N ARG A 397 2.82 -5.80 7.00
CA ARG A 397 2.59 -6.50 5.72
C ARG A 397 3.85 -7.07 5.06
N TYR A 398 5.05 -6.53 5.33
CA TYR A 398 6.28 -7.04 4.72
C TYR A 398 6.78 -8.32 5.36
N ARG A 399 6.53 -8.50 6.66
CA ARG A 399 6.82 -9.76 7.36
C ARG A 399 5.70 -10.80 7.21
N TYR A 400 4.53 -10.40 6.73
CA TYR A 400 3.36 -11.27 6.59
C TYR A 400 3.63 -12.58 5.81
N PRO A 401 4.46 -12.62 4.76
CA PRO A 401 4.88 -13.87 4.13
C PRO A 401 5.57 -14.89 5.04
N LEU A 402 6.05 -14.50 6.22
CA LEU A 402 6.58 -15.45 7.21
C LEU A 402 5.46 -16.28 7.86
N VAL A 403 4.25 -15.76 7.95
CA VAL A 403 3.13 -16.38 8.71
C VAL A 403 2.83 -17.80 8.25
N PRO A 404 2.69 -18.15 6.95
CA PRO A 404 2.45 -19.52 6.50
C PRO A 404 3.53 -20.52 6.94
N LEU A 405 4.78 -20.06 7.02
CA LEU A 405 5.90 -20.89 7.46
C LEU A 405 5.90 -21.05 8.99
N LEU A 406 5.62 -19.96 9.71
CA LEU A 406 5.62 -19.96 11.18
C LEU A 406 4.47 -20.80 11.76
N VAL A 407 3.27 -20.76 11.16
CA VAL A 407 2.13 -21.57 11.64
C VAL A 407 2.39 -23.09 11.50
N LEU A 408 3.21 -23.52 10.54
CA LEU A 408 3.61 -24.93 10.41
C LEU A 408 4.40 -25.40 11.62
N PHE A 409 5.38 -24.61 12.05
CA PHE A 409 6.17 -24.93 13.24
C PHE A 409 5.37 -24.70 14.52
N ALA A 410 4.55 -23.66 14.60
CA ALA A 410 3.68 -23.40 15.74
C ALA A 410 2.70 -24.56 15.96
N GLY A 411 2.06 -25.07 14.89
CA GLY A 411 1.19 -26.24 14.97
C GLY A 411 1.89 -27.50 15.45
N ALA A 412 3.11 -27.76 14.95
CA ALA A 412 3.93 -28.86 15.41
C ALA A 412 4.32 -28.68 16.90
N GLY A 413 4.68 -27.46 17.30
CA GLY A 413 5.04 -27.13 18.68
C GLY A 413 3.88 -27.33 19.66
N VAL A 414 2.68 -26.85 19.31
CA VAL A 414 1.47 -27.04 20.14
C VAL A 414 1.17 -28.52 20.36
N VAL A 415 1.18 -29.32 19.29
CA VAL A 415 0.89 -30.77 19.40
C VAL A 415 1.93 -31.48 20.24
N GLU A 416 3.19 -31.14 20.08
CA GLU A 416 4.28 -31.76 20.86
C GLU A 416 4.21 -31.37 22.33
N VAL A 417 3.88 -30.11 22.68
CA VAL A 417 3.68 -29.72 24.10
C VAL A 417 2.49 -30.47 24.71
N VAL A 418 1.38 -30.60 23.99
CA VAL A 418 0.20 -31.36 24.44
C VAL A 418 0.60 -32.82 24.69
N ARG A 419 1.42 -33.40 23.82
CA ARG A 419 1.96 -34.76 23.97
C ARG A 419 2.81 -34.89 25.22
N LEU A 420 3.81 -34.01 25.40
CA LEU A 420 4.71 -34.00 26.55
C LEU A 420 3.96 -33.87 27.89
N PHE A 421 2.92 -33.02 27.90
CA PHE A 421 2.06 -32.82 29.06
C PHE A 421 1.23 -34.07 29.36
N ARG A 422 0.55 -34.65 28.35
CA ARG A 422 -0.28 -35.84 28.48
C ARG A 422 0.52 -37.03 28.94
N ASP A 423 1.72 -37.20 28.37
CA ASP A 423 2.60 -38.35 28.65
C ASP A 423 3.50 -38.10 29.90
N ARG A 424 3.33 -36.96 30.59
CA ARG A 424 4.03 -36.51 31.81
C ARG A 424 5.56 -36.48 31.66
N VAL A 425 6.06 -36.12 30.47
CA VAL A 425 7.48 -36.03 30.19
C VAL A 425 8.01 -34.65 30.60
N TRP A 426 8.19 -34.46 31.92
CA TRP A 426 8.57 -33.17 32.52
C TRP A 426 9.94 -32.67 32.05
N ILE A 427 10.89 -33.59 31.81
CA ILE A 427 12.25 -33.25 31.32
C ILE A 427 12.19 -32.51 29.96
N GLY A 428 11.23 -32.83 29.12
CA GLY A 428 10.98 -32.13 27.83
C GLY A 428 10.11 -30.90 27.98
N LEU A 429 9.14 -30.93 28.92
CA LEU A 429 8.13 -29.86 29.07
C LEU A 429 8.72 -28.59 29.66
N VAL A 430 9.58 -28.68 30.69
CA VAL A 430 10.16 -27.51 31.36
C VAL A 430 11.01 -26.67 30.40
N PRO A 431 11.99 -27.23 29.64
CA PRO A 431 12.73 -26.46 28.64
C PRO A 431 11.82 -25.86 27.56
N ALA A 432 10.76 -26.60 27.14
CA ALA A 432 9.78 -26.10 26.15
C ALA A 432 9.08 -24.83 26.65
N LEU A 433 8.63 -24.82 27.91
CA LEU A 433 7.98 -23.67 28.52
C LEU A 433 8.94 -22.48 28.71
N LEU A 434 10.20 -22.76 29.06
CA LEU A 434 11.23 -21.71 29.18
C LEU A 434 11.52 -21.05 27.83
N ILE A 435 11.59 -21.82 26.73
CA ILE A 435 11.78 -21.28 25.39
C ILE A 435 10.58 -20.44 24.99
N LEU A 436 9.36 -20.94 25.22
CA LEU A 436 8.13 -20.21 24.94
C LEU A 436 8.09 -18.89 25.71
N PHE A 437 8.45 -18.90 26.99
CA PHE A 437 8.51 -17.70 27.81
C PHE A 437 9.58 -16.72 27.33
N ALA A 438 10.81 -17.17 27.09
CA ALA A 438 11.91 -16.32 26.63
C ALA A 438 11.61 -15.70 25.27
N ALA A 439 11.12 -16.50 24.31
CA ALA A 439 10.68 -16.00 23.01
C ALA A 439 9.50 -15.03 23.15
N GLY A 440 8.55 -15.31 24.06
CA GLY A 440 7.44 -14.43 24.36
C GLY A 440 7.90 -13.06 24.87
N VAL A 441 8.86 -13.01 25.78
CA VAL A 441 9.45 -11.76 26.29
C VAL A 441 10.15 -11.00 25.17
N ILE A 442 11.00 -11.66 24.36
CA ILE A 442 11.74 -11.01 23.28
C ILE A 442 10.82 -10.44 22.22
N VAL A 443 9.86 -11.23 21.75
CA VAL A 443 8.94 -10.86 20.66
C VAL A 443 8.01 -9.73 21.09
N ASN A 444 7.56 -9.73 22.35
CA ASN A 444 6.64 -8.71 22.89
C ASN A 444 7.38 -7.54 23.58
N TRP A 445 8.70 -7.45 23.44
CA TRP A 445 9.44 -6.32 24.00
C TRP A 445 8.98 -5.01 23.36
N PRO A 446 8.67 -3.96 24.14
CA PRO A 446 8.13 -2.71 23.61
C PRO A 446 9.22 -1.92 22.88
N MET A 447 9.36 -2.15 21.58
CA MET A 447 10.32 -1.45 20.73
C MET A 447 9.79 -0.11 20.20
N GLN A 448 8.49 0.11 20.24
CA GLN A 448 7.84 1.34 19.78
C GLN A 448 7.04 1.99 20.91
N LYS A 449 7.03 3.34 20.93
CA LYS A 449 6.39 4.14 21.98
C LYS A 449 4.84 4.14 21.93
N VAL A 450 4.25 3.78 20.81
CA VAL A 450 2.79 3.85 20.61
C VAL A 450 2.15 2.49 20.88
N SER A 451 1.13 2.45 21.72
CA SER A 451 0.40 1.23 22.11
C SER A 451 -1.02 1.20 21.54
N GLY A 452 -1.21 1.19 20.24
CA GLY A 452 -2.55 1.23 19.63
C GLY A 452 -2.46 1.71 18.20
N ALA A 453 -3.53 2.29 17.65
CA ALA A 453 -3.52 2.90 16.34
C ALA A 453 -2.51 4.05 16.25
N GLY A 454 -1.80 4.14 15.14
CA GLY A 454 -0.83 5.20 14.89
C GLY A 454 -1.47 6.47 14.35
N ALA A 455 -0.70 7.57 14.37
CA ALA A 455 -1.17 8.86 13.86
C ALA A 455 -1.56 8.80 12.37
N ALA A 456 -0.83 8.02 11.57
CA ALA A 456 -1.14 7.83 10.16
C ALA A 456 -2.49 7.13 9.95
N GLY A 457 -2.82 6.12 10.77
CA GLY A 457 -4.09 5.41 10.72
C GLY A 457 -5.27 6.34 11.00
N TYR A 458 -5.20 7.14 12.08
CA TYR A 458 -6.23 8.13 12.38
C TYR A 458 -6.33 9.21 11.30
N ASN A 459 -5.20 9.68 10.76
CA ASN A 459 -5.21 10.65 9.67
C ASN A 459 -5.88 10.11 8.39
N ASN A 460 -5.63 8.86 8.02
CA ASN A 460 -6.26 8.23 6.86
C ASN A 460 -7.77 8.05 7.08
N LEU A 461 -8.19 7.68 8.31
CA LEU A 461 -9.60 7.58 8.67
C LEU A 461 -10.28 8.98 8.65
N ALA A 462 -9.60 10.03 9.13
CA ALA A 462 -10.09 11.40 9.05
C ALA A 462 -10.31 11.86 7.60
N ASN A 463 -9.36 11.56 6.70
CA ASN A 463 -9.50 11.85 5.28
C ASN A 463 -10.67 11.10 4.64
N ALA A 464 -10.91 9.84 5.05
CA ALA A 464 -12.06 9.08 4.58
C ALA A 464 -13.39 9.68 5.03
N TYR A 465 -13.50 10.13 6.30
CA TYR A 465 -14.65 10.89 6.78
C TYR A 465 -14.86 12.20 6.00
N ALA A 466 -13.77 12.93 5.73
CA ALA A 466 -13.81 14.18 4.97
C ALA A 466 -14.33 13.99 3.54
N LYS A 467 -13.94 12.87 2.88
CA LYS A 467 -14.45 12.49 1.55
C LYS A 467 -15.95 12.15 1.57
N GLN A 468 -16.46 11.61 2.68
CA GLN A 468 -17.90 11.37 2.88
C GLN A 468 -18.69 12.62 3.28
N GLY A 469 -18.04 13.78 3.40
CA GLY A 469 -18.68 15.03 3.88
C GLY A 469 -18.91 15.09 5.39
N ARG A 470 -18.47 14.10 6.16
CA ARG A 470 -18.59 14.00 7.62
C ARG A 470 -17.48 14.79 8.30
N VAL A 471 -17.56 16.13 8.21
CA VAL A 471 -16.45 17.02 8.57
C VAL A 471 -16.17 17.02 10.07
N ASP A 472 -17.19 16.92 10.92
CA ASP A 472 -17.01 16.92 12.37
C ASP A 472 -16.26 15.66 12.85
N GLU A 473 -16.63 14.50 12.30
CA GLU A 473 -15.91 13.25 12.58
C GLU A 473 -14.49 13.27 12.02
N ALA A 474 -14.28 13.89 10.85
CA ALA A 474 -12.95 14.08 10.29
C ALA A 474 -12.07 14.93 11.21
N ILE A 475 -12.56 16.06 11.73
CA ILE A 475 -11.84 16.91 12.66
C ILE A 475 -11.54 16.15 13.96
N LYS A 476 -12.53 15.48 14.56
CA LYS A 476 -12.35 14.70 15.78
C LYS A 476 -11.26 13.64 15.60
N THR A 477 -11.28 12.94 14.48
CA THR A 477 -10.33 11.86 14.17
C THR A 477 -8.93 12.40 13.86
N ALA A 478 -8.82 13.53 13.17
CA ALA A 478 -7.54 14.19 12.93
C ALA A 478 -6.90 14.73 14.23
N LEU A 479 -7.70 15.19 15.17
CA LEU A 479 -7.22 15.55 16.52
C LEU A 479 -6.70 14.33 17.30
N GLN A 480 -7.29 13.13 17.11
CA GLN A 480 -6.74 11.89 17.66
C GLN A 480 -5.36 11.56 17.07
N ALA A 481 -5.15 11.81 15.76
CA ALA A 481 -3.83 11.65 15.16
C ALA A 481 -2.77 12.54 15.84
N ILE A 482 -3.10 13.80 16.12
CA ILE A 482 -2.22 14.75 16.83
C ILE A 482 -2.03 14.34 18.30
N ALA A 483 -3.06 13.82 18.96
CA ALA A 483 -2.94 13.35 20.35
C ALA A 483 -1.97 12.15 20.46
N VAL A 484 -1.93 11.28 19.45
CA VAL A 484 -0.97 10.15 19.37
C VAL A 484 0.44 10.63 19.03
N GLN A 485 0.56 11.55 18.08
CA GLN A 485 1.83 12.09 17.62
C GLN A 485 1.70 13.60 17.36
N PRO A 486 2.05 14.46 18.34
CA PRO A 486 1.90 15.91 18.23
C PRO A 486 2.72 16.56 17.11
N ASP A 487 3.82 15.95 16.70
CA ASP A 487 4.68 16.40 15.59
C ASP A 487 4.31 15.77 14.23
N TYR A 488 3.11 15.20 14.10
CA TYR A 488 2.64 14.65 12.83
C TYR A 488 2.09 15.76 11.92
N GLY A 489 2.98 16.44 11.19
CA GLY A 489 2.68 17.62 10.38
C GLY A 489 1.58 17.41 9.32
N VAL A 490 1.40 16.18 8.80
CA VAL A 490 0.33 15.88 7.83
C VAL A 490 -1.06 16.01 8.48
N ALA A 491 -1.23 15.62 9.75
CA ALA A 491 -2.50 15.79 10.45
C ALA A 491 -2.81 17.29 10.68
N HIS A 492 -1.79 18.10 11.02
CA HIS A 492 -1.95 19.55 11.10
C HIS A 492 -2.36 20.16 9.75
N TYR A 493 -1.72 19.75 8.64
CA TYR A 493 -2.10 20.18 7.30
C TYR A 493 -3.56 19.84 6.97
N ASN A 494 -3.98 18.61 7.24
CA ASN A 494 -5.36 18.16 6.98
C ASN A 494 -6.37 18.88 7.86
N LEU A 495 -6.07 19.12 9.16
CA LEU A 495 -6.90 19.94 10.04
C LEU A 495 -7.02 21.38 9.53
N GLY A 496 -5.94 21.98 9.04
CA GLY A 496 -5.98 23.29 8.40
C GLY A 496 -7.01 23.33 7.28
N ASN A 497 -6.98 22.33 6.38
CA ASN A 497 -7.95 22.22 5.28
C ASN A 497 -9.39 21.99 5.79
N LEU A 498 -9.59 21.17 6.82
CA LEU A 498 -10.92 20.93 7.40
C LEU A 498 -11.49 22.19 8.05
N TYR A 499 -10.68 22.96 8.78
CA TYR A 499 -11.10 24.22 9.38
C TYR A 499 -11.42 25.30 8.33
N VAL A 500 -10.70 25.33 7.20
CA VAL A 500 -11.10 26.19 6.05
C VAL A 500 -12.49 25.81 5.55
N ARG A 501 -12.80 24.52 5.43
CA ARG A 501 -14.12 24.06 4.94
C ARG A 501 -15.29 24.48 5.83
N ILE A 502 -15.09 24.58 7.14
CA ILE A 502 -16.12 25.04 8.09
C ILE A 502 -16.05 26.54 8.39
N GLY A 503 -15.15 27.29 7.71
CA GLY A 503 -15.00 28.73 7.87
C GLY A 503 -14.27 29.18 9.13
N ASN A 504 -13.67 28.28 9.90
CA ASN A 504 -12.87 28.65 11.08
C ASN A 504 -11.44 29.00 10.67
N LEU A 505 -11.27 30.20 10.13
CA LEU A 505 -9.99 30.64 9.55
C LEU A 505 -8.89 30.80 10.60
N GLU A 506 -9.23 31.10 11.86
CA GLU A 506 -8.25 31.23 12.94
C GLU A 506 -7.57 29.88 13.26
N LEU A 507 -8.36 28.83 13.45
CA LEU A 507 -7.81 27.49 13.68
C LEU A 507 -7.09 26.98 12.43
N ALA A 508 -7.61 27.26 11.23
CA ALA A 508 -6.93 26.90 9.98
C ALA A 508 -5.52 27.51 9.91
N HIS A 509 -5.38 28.80 10.26
CA HIS A 509 -4.11 29.50 10.29
C HIS A 509 -3.10 28.81 11.23
N ARG A 510 -3.51 28.60 12.51
CA ARG A 510 -2.66 27.93 13.51
C ARG A 510 -2.17 26.55 13.06
N HIS A 511 -3.06 25.76 12.47
CA HIS A 511 -2.70 24.41 12.01
C HIS A 511 -1.83 24.43 10.75
N PHE A 512 -2.00 25.37 9.82
CA PHE A 512 -1.09 25.53 8.70
C PHE A 512 0.30 26.02 9.13
N GLU A 513 0.41 26.93 10.09
CA GLU A 513 1.69 27.36 10.66
C GLU A 513 2.44 26.20 11.30
N GLU A 514 1.76 25.40 12.09
CA GLU A 514 2.37 24.22 12.70
C GLU A 514 2.74 23.18 11.64
N ALA A 515 1.90 22.98 10.61
CA ALA A 515 2.24 22.15 9.47
C ALA A 515 3.50 22.65 8.75
N LEU A 516 3.66 23.94 8.51
CA LEU A 516 4.86 24.53 7.90
C LEU A 516 6.09 24.35 8.77
N ARG A 517 5.96 24.52 10.09
CA ARG A 517 7.06 24.29 11.04
C ARG A 517 7.56 22.85 10.99
N LEU A 518 6.64 21.90 10.94
CA LEU A 518 6.94 20.47 10.92
C LEU A 518 7.34 19.97 9.52
N LEU A 519 6.85 20.62 8.46
CA LEU A 519 6.95 20.21 7.07
C LEU A 519 7.39 21.38 6.16
N PRO A 520 8.55 22.01 6.40
CA PRO A 520 8.94 23.25 5.72
C PRO A 520 9.14 23.08 4.19
N ASN A 521 9.36 21.88 3.72
CA ASN A 521 9.59 21.58 2.30
C ASN A 521 8.36 20.94 1.60
N TYR A 522 7.18 20.99 2.21
CA TYR A 522 5.97 20.39 1.63
C TYR A 522 5.19 21.44 0.83
N ALA A 523 5.30 21.35 -0.51
CA ALA A 523 4.77 22.36 -1.43
C ALA A 523 3.26 22.60 -1.26
N GLU A 524 2.49 21.55 -0.99
CA GLU A 524 1.04 21.60 -0.83
C GLU A 524 0.62 22.42 0.39
N VAL A 525 1.38 22.36 1.50
CA VAL A 525 1.13 23.20 2.67
C VAL A 525 1.32 24.67 2.32
N HIS A 526 2.42 24.99 1.62
CA HIS A 526 2.65 26.36 1.15
C HIS A 526 1.54 26.84 0.21
N ALA A 527 1.10 26.01 -0.73
CA ALA A 527 0.04 26.37 -1.68
C ALA A 527 -1.31 26.61 -0.95
N ASN A 528 -1.72 25.76 -0.01
CA ASN A 528 -3.00 25.89 0.68
C ASN A 528 -2.98 27.01 1.73
N TYR A 529 -1.85 27.20 2.41
CA TYR A 529 -1.73 28.33 3.34
C TYR A 529 -1.68 29.67 2.59
N GLY A 530 -0.97 29.74 1.46
CA GLY A 530 -1.03 30.90 0.57
C GLY A 530 -2.45 31.21 0.08
N GLN A 531 -3.25 30.18 -0.22
CA GLN A 531 -4.65 30.33 -0.61
C GLN A 531 -5.50 30.90 0.54
N LEU A 532 -5.27 30.41 1.78
CA LEU A 532 -5.95 30.96 2.98
C LEU A 532 -5.64 32.45 3.17
N LEU A 533 -4.36 32.83 3.11
CA LEU A 533 -3.92 34.23 3.27
C LEU A 533 -4.49 35.13 2.19
N ALA A 534 -4.36 34.71 0.90
CA ALA A 534 -4.93 35.49 -0.22
C ALA A 534 -6.47 35.59 -0.17
N GLY A 535 -7.15 34.57 0.34
CA GLY A 535 -8.58 34.57 0.60
C GLY A 535 -9.00 35.49 1.75
N SER A 536 -8.15 35.68 2.74
CA SER A 536 -8.36 36.58 3.88
C SER A 536 -7.93 38.03 3.61
N GLY A 537 -7.46 38.34 2.37
CA GLY A 537 -7.10 39.69 1.96
C GLY A 537 -5.58 39.95 1.90
N ASP A 538 -4.76 39.12 2.50
CA ASP A 538 -3.29 39.24 2.42
C ASP A 538 -2.74 38.56 1.16
N ILE A 539 -3.06 39.17 -0.01
CA ILE A 539 -2.75 38.59 -1.31
C ILE A 539 -1.24 38.54 -1.56
N GLU A 540 -0.50 39.58 -1.18
CA GLU A 540 0.95 39.63 -1.43
C GLU A 540 1.71 38.56 -0.65
N THR A 541 1.39 38.34 0.63
CA THR A 541 1.96 37.24 1.41
C THR A 541 1.59 35.90 0.78
N GLY A 542 0.34 35.72 0.34
CA GLY A 542 -0.13 34.55 -0.38
C GLY A 542 0.70 34.25 -1.66
N ILE A 543 1.01 35.28 -2.46
CA ILE A 543 1.89 35.18 -3.64
C ILE A 543 3.28 34.67 -3.24
N GLY A 544 3.84 35.13 -2.13
CA GLY A 544 5.10 34.63 -1.61
C GLY A 544 5.08 33.13 -1.34
N TYR A 545 4.02 32.64 -0.70
CA TYR A 545 3.81 31.21 -0.44
C TYR A 545 3.59 30.38 -1.73
N PHE A 546 2.83 30.89 -2.71
CA PHE A 546 2.66 30.21 -4.00
C PHE A 546 3.99 30.07 -4.75
N ARG A 547 4.82 31.11 -4.78
CA ARG A 547 6.16 31.06 -5.36
C ARG A 547 7.06 30.05 -4.65
N GLN A 548 6.97 29.97 -3.32
CA GLN A 548 7.71 28.97 -2.56
C GLN A 548 7.22 27.55 -2.86
N ALA A 549 5.91 27.34 -2.98
CA ALA A 549 5.33 26.05 -3.39
C ALA A 549 5.86 25.62 -4.76
N ILE A 550 5.86 26.52 -5.75
CA ILE A 550 6.37 26.26 -7.11
C ILE A 550 7.89 25.98 -7.10
N LYS A 551 8.65 26.68 -6.26
CA LYS A 551 10.11 26.44 -6.10
C LYS A 551 10.37 25.05 -5.53
N LEU A 552 9.57 24.60 -4.57
CA LEU A 552 9.68 23.27 -3.96
C LEU A 552 9.23 22.17 -4.92
N ASN A 553 8.08 22.36 -5.56
CA ASN A 553 7.54 21.42 -6.54
C ASN A 553 6.90 22.16 -7.72
N PRO A 554 7.64 22.31 -8.85
CA PRO A 554 7.11 22.98 -10.05
C PRO A 554 5.91 22.30 -10.70
N ALA A 555 5.61 21.05 -10.33
CA ALA A 555 4.47 20.31 -10.87
C ALA A 555 3.15 20.48 -10.09
N VAL A 556 3.11 21.32 -9.06
CA VAL A 556 1.88 21.63 -8.31
C VAL A 556 1.02 22.61 -9.11
N SER A 557 0.12 22.07 -9.93
CA SER A 557 -0.78 22.86 -10.80
C SER A 557 -1.58 23.90 -10.01
N ARG A 558 -2.08 23.54 -8.82
CA ARG A 558 -2.84 24.43 -7.95
C ARG A 558 -2.03 25.66 -7.50
N ALA A 559 -0.74 25.51 -7.25
CA ALA A 559 0.11 26.64 -6.88
C ALA A 559 0.28 27.64 -8.04
N HIS A 560 0.41 27.15 -9.26
CA HIS A 560 0.45 27.98 -10.46
C HIS A 560 -0.89 28.66 -10.72
N LEU A 561 -2.00 27.94 -10.59
CA LEU A 561 -3.36 28.50 -10.71
C LEU A 561 -3.57 29.63 -9.70
N ASN A 562 -3.33 29.36 -8.42
CA ASN A 562 -3.54 30.33 -7.33
C ASN A 562 -2.61 31.55 -7.47
N LEU A 563 -1.36 31.36 -7.91
CA LEU A 563 -0.43 32.47 -8.20
C LEU A 563 -0.99 33.36 -9.31
N GLY A 564 -1.45 32.77 -10.42
CA GLY A 564 -2.00 33.54 -11.53
C GLY A 564 -3.27 34.31 -11.14
N VAL A 565 -4.17 33.65 -10.40
CA VAL A 565 -5.40 34.28 -9.87
C VAL A 565 -5.07 35.44 -8.93
N ALA A 566 -4.11 35.25 -8.02
CA ALA A 566 -3.68 36.27 -7.06
C ALA A 566 -3.07 37.49 -7.76
N LEU A 567 -2.18 37.27 -8.76
CA LEU A 567 -1.61 38.33 -9.58
C LEU A 567 -2.68 39.09 -10.37
N ALA A 568 -3.64 38.39 -10.99
CA ALA A 568 -4.74 39.00 -11.69
C ALA A 568 -5.62 39.87 -10.78
N LYS A 569 -5.92 39.44 -9.56
CA LYS A 569 -6.64 40.23 -8.56
C LYS A 569 -5.95 41.53 -8.17
N LEU A 570 -4.61 41.57 -8.21
CA LEU A 570 -3.79 42.76 -7.98
C LEU A 570 -3.62 43.64 -9.24
N GLY A 571 -4.28 43.30 -10.36
CA GLY A 571 -4.13 44.00 -11.61
C GLY A 571 -2.82 43.71 -12.37
N ARG A 572 -1.99 42.79 -11.88
CA ARG A 572 -0.72 42.38 -12.51
C ARG A 572 -0.98 41.35 -13.62
N ILE A 573 -1.76 41.78 -14.62
CA ILE A 573 -2.33 40.90 -15.63
C ILE A 573 -1.24 40.18 -16.44
N ASP A 574 -0.19 40.89 -16.86
CA ASP A 574 0.90 40.32 -17.67
C ASP A 574 1.66 39.22 -16.92
N GLU A 575 1.87 39.41 -15.61
CA GLU A 575 2.56 38.43 -14.79
C GLU A 575 1.69 37.19 -14.50
N ALA A 576 0.37 37.31 -14.59
CA ALA A 576 -0.56 36.20 -14.35
C ALA A 576 -0.57 35.15 -15.48
N ILE A 577 -0.26 35.56 -16.73
CA ILE A 577 -0.35 34.69 -17.91
C ILE A 577 0.53 33.44 -17.77
N GLY A 578 1.82 33.64 -17.47
CA GLY A 578 2.79 32.55 -17.39
C GLY A 578 2.38 31.44 -16.40
N PRO A 579 2.07 31.77 -15.14
CA PRO A 579 1.54 30.81 -14.18
C PRO A 579 0.26 30.11 -14.64
N LEU A 580 -0.71 30.83 -15.18
CA LEU A 580 -1.98 30.22 -15.64
C LEU A 580 -1.76 29.28 -16.82
N GLN A 581 -0.89 29.63 -17.77
CA GLN A 581 -0.50 28.73 -18.86
C GLN A 581 0.16 27.46 -18.33
N GLN A 582 0.97 27.59 -17.30
CA GLN A 582 1.60 26.44 -16.67
C GLN A 582 0.55 25.58 -15.93
N ALA A 583 -0.43 26.19 -15.26
CA ALA A 583 -1.52 25.46 -14.62
C ALA A 583 -2.34 24.62 -15.64
N VAL A 584 -2.68 25.21 -16.80
CA VAL A 584 -3.38 24.51 -17.89
C VAL A 584 -2.51 23.37 -18.47
N ARG A 585 -1.20 23.56 -18.61
CA ARG A 585 -0.30 22.50 -19.10
C ARG A 585 -0.19 21.33 -18.11
N LEU A 586 -0.15 21.63 -16.82
CA LEU A 586 -0.02 20.60 -15.76
C LEU A 586 -1.35 19.87 -15.51
N SER A 587 -2.47 20.54 -15.69
CA SER A 587 -3.84 19.98 -15.54
C SER A 587 -4.73 20.41 -16.72
N PRO A 588 -4.58 19.71 -17.88
CA PRO A 588 -5.37 20.05 -19.08
C PRO A 588 -6.87 19.83 -18.93
N ASP A 589 -7.29 19.08 -17.94
CA ASP A 589 -8.66 18.76 -17.52
C ASP A 589 -9.23 19.74 -16.47
N SER A 590 -8.49 20.79 -16.11
CA SER A 590 -8.98 21.83 -15.20
C SER A 590 -9.77 22.91 -15.95
N ALA A 591 -11.10 22.88 -15.82
CA ALA A 591 -11.98 23.94 -16.33
C ALA A 591 -11.67 25.29 -15.67
N GLU A 592 -11.33 25.29 -14.37
CA GLU A 592 -10.99 26.49 -13.63
C GLU A 592 -9.71 27.15 -14.17
N ALA A 593 -8.65 26.38 -14.44
CA ALA A 593 -7.40 26.92 -14.99
C ALA A 593 -7.62 27.54 -16.37
N SER A 594 -8.35 26.85 -17.24
CA SER A 594 -8.72 27.36 -18.56
C SER A 594 -9.55 28.64 -18.46
N TYR A 595 -10.54 28.68 -17.56
CA TYR A 595 -11.37 29.87 -17.32
C TYR A 595 -10.57 31.08 -16.88
N TYR A 596 -9.68 30.94 -15.87
CA TYR A 596 -8.89 32.08 -15.41
C TYR A 596 -7.88 32.57 -16.47
N LEU A 597 -7.32 31.66 -17.26
CA LEU A 597 -6.46 32.07 -18.37
C LEU A 597 -7.24 32.83 -19.44
N GLY A 598 -8.46 32.38 -19.79
CA GLY A 598 -9.37 33.10 -20.65
C GLY A 598 -9.74 34.50 -20.11
N SER A 599 -9.98 34.59 -18.78
CA SER A 599 -10.31 35.84 -18.10
C SER A 599 -9.17 36.87 -18.18
N VAL A 600 -7.90 36.40 -18.03
CA VAL A 600 -6.74 37.26 -18.15
C VAL A 600 -6.54 37.74 -19.60
N PHE A 601 -6.76 36.88 -20.61
CA PHE A 601 -6.73 37.32 -22.02
C PHE A 601 -7.84 38.30 -22.33
N ALA A 602 -9.04 38.11 -21.78
CA ALA A 602 -10.15 39.08 -21.95
C ALA A 602 -9.79 40.44 -21.33
N ALA A 603 -9.11 40.49 -20.17
CA ALA A 603 -8.63 41.70 -19.53
C ALA A 603 -7.57 42.45 -20.37
N GLN A 604 -6.84 41.74 -21.24
CA GLN A 604 -5.94 42.32 -22.25
C GLN A 604 -6.60 42.69 -23.58
N ASN A 605 -7.92 42.58 -23.68
CA ASN A 605 -8.66 42.70 -24.92
C ASN A 605 -8.31 41.68 -26.02
N ARG A 606 -7.67 40.55 -25.65
CA ARG A 606 -7.35 39.44 -26.56
C ARG A 606 -8.56 38.50 -26.63
N PHE A 607 -9.63 39.01 -27.22
CA PHE A 607 -10.95 38.36 -27.23
C PHE A 607 -10.98 36.99 -27.91
N PRO A 608 -10.28 36.78 -29.06
CA PRO A 608 -10.28 35.45 -29.69
C PRO A 608 -9.68 34.37 -28.78
N GLU A 609 -8.51 34.64 -28.21
CA GLU A 609 -7.86 33.68 -27.28
C GLU A 609 -8.69 33.48 -26.02
N ALA A 610 -9.31 34.51 -25.49
CA ALA A 610 -10.19 34.41 -24.34
C ALA A 610 -11.38 33.47 -24.63
N ALA A 611 -12.00 33.59 -25.80
CA ALA A 611 -13.08 32.72 -26.24
C ALA A 611 -12.64 31.25 -26.31
N ASP A 612 -11.50 30.98 -26.91
CA ASP A 612 -10.96 29.62 -27.05
C ASP A 612 -10.80 28.94 -25.69
N TYR A 613 -10.27 29.64 -24.69
CA TYR A 613 -10.09 29.11 -23.33
C TYR A 613 -11.43 28.96 -22.58
N PHE A 614 -12.41 29.86 -22.78
CA PHE A 614 -13.73 29.67 -22.21
C PHE A 614 -14.44 28.46 -22.83
N TYR A 615 -14.35 28.27 -24.15
CA TYR A 615 -14.85 27.04 -24.78
C TYR A 615 -14.12 25.79 -24.30
N GLN A 616 -12.81 25.87 -24.06
CA GLN A 616 -12.05 24.76 -23.46
C GLN A 616 -12.58 24.44 -22.07
N ALA A 617 -12.83 25.44 -21.22
CA ALA A 617 -13.39 25.23 -19.89
C ALA A 617 -14.78 24.55 -19.99
N LEU A 618 -15.64 24.97 -20.91
CA LEU A 618 -16.96 24.37 -21.11
C LEU A 618 -16.93 22.97 -21.74
N ARG A 619 -15.91 22.65 -22.54
CA ARG A 619 -15.71 21.27 -23.03
C ARG A 619 -15.30 20.31 -21.89
N ILE A 620 -14.53 20.80 -20.91
CA ILE A 620 -14.11 20.04 -19.74
C ILE A 620 -15.28 19.91 -18.77
N GLN A 621 -15.95 21.03 -18.46
CA GLN A 621 -17.06 21.09 -17.53
C GLN A 621 -18.22 21.88 -18.16
N PRO A 622 -19.21 21.20 -18.80
CA PRO A 622 -20.32 21.85 -19.48
C PRO A 622 -21.27 22.69 -18.61
N ASP A 623 -21.27 22.46 -17.30
CA ASP A 623 -22.06 23.16 -16.30
C ASP A 623 -21.29 24.26 -15.54
N PHE A 624 -20.10 24.67 -16.06
CA PHE A 624 -19.26 25.67 -15.41
C PHE A 624 -19.83 27.10 -15.63
N ILE A 625 -20.70 27.55 -14.72
CA ILE A 625 -21.44 28.82 -14.80
C ILE A 625 -20.54 30.03 -15.11
N PRO A 626 -19.36 30.23 -14.45
CA PRO A 626 -18.54 31.41 -14.75
C PRO A 626 -18.07 31.50 -16.20
N ALA A 627 -17.78 30.38 -16.85
CA ALA A 627 -17.34 30.37 -18.24
C ALA A 627 -18.50 30.72 -19.18
N HIS A 628 -19.72 30.23 -18.93
CA HIS A 628 -20.91 30.63 -19.68
C HIS A 628 -21.17 32.13 -19.59
N GLN A 629 -21.08 32.72 -18.39
CA GLN A 629 -21.28 34.14 -18.17
C GLN A 629 -20.25 34.99 -18.91
N SER A 630 -18.95 34.65 -18.74
CA SER A 630 -17.86 35.40 -19.36
C SER A 630 -17.88 35.29 -20.90
N LEU A 631 -18.20 34.07 -21.41
CA LEU A 631 -18.34 33.87 -22.85
C LEU A 631 -19.53 34.64 -23.43
N ALA A 632 -20.67 34.69 -22.75
CA ALA A 632 -21.82 35.48 -23.15
C ALA A 632 -21.46 36.98 -23.25
N GLN A 633 -20.78 37.54 -22.25
CA GLN A 633 -20.33 38.93 -22.26
C GLN A 633 -19.35 39.20 -23.42
N LEU A 634 -18.42 38.30 -23.66
CA LEU A 634 -17.43 38.44 -24.73
C LEU A 634 -18.07 38.37 -26.11
N LEU A 635 -19.04 37.47 -26.33
CA LEU A 635 -19.78 37.34 -27.58
C LEU A 635 -20.66 38.57 -27.85
N LEU A 636 -21.23 39.20 -26.83
CA LEU A 636 -21.95 40.49 -26.97
C LEU A 636 -21.02 41.59 -27.47
N LEU A 637 -19.79 41.70 -26.92
CA LEU A 637 -18.78 42.65 -27.37
C LEU A 637 -18.36 42.41 -28.83
N GLN A 638 -18.48 41.18 -29.32
CA GLN A 638 -18.19 40.81 -30.71
C GLN A 638 -19.43 40.95 -31.64
N GLY A 639 -20.56 41.38 -31.13
CA GLY A 639 -21.83 41.51 -31.92
C GLY A 639 -22.53 40.17 -32.22
N LYS A 640 -22.10 39.06 -31.59
CA LYS A 640 -22.67 37.72 -31.77
C LYS A 640 -23.85 37.50 -30.79
N ASN A 641 -24.92 38.28 -30.97
CA ASN A 641 -25.99 38.37 -29.99
C ASN A 641 -26.75 37.06 -29.75
N ASP A 642 -26.95 36.22 -30.76
CA ASP A 642 -27.69 34.97 -30.63
C ASP A 642 -26.90 33.92 -29.81
N GLU A 643 -25.60 33.76 -30.08
CA GLU A 643 -24.71 32.88 -29.32
C GLU A 643 -24.57 33.34 -27.87
N ALA A 644 -24.43 34.65 -27.67
CA ALA A 644 -24.36 35.26 -26.34
C ALA A 644 -25.62 34.96 -25.51
N ARG A 645 -26.80 35.06 -26.16
CA ARG A 645 -28.09 34.77 -25.51
C ARG A 645 -28.20 33.32 -25.08
N GLN A 646 -27.73 32.38 -25.90
CA GLN A 646 -27.72 30.96 -25.56
C GLN A 646 -26.88 30.68 -24.32
N HIS A 647 -25.64 31.17 -24.26
CA HIS A 647 -24.77 31.00 -23.12
C HIS A 647 -25.31 31.68 -21.85
N TYR A 648 -25.91 32.86 -21.98
CA TYR A 648 -26.56 33.54 -20.87
C TYR A 648 -27.73 32.74 -20.30
N GLN A 649 -28.61 32.23 -21.18
CA GLN A 649 -29.74 31.39 -20.78
C GLN A 649 -29.29 30.11 -20.06
N GLU A 650 -28.23 29.47 -20.56
CA GLU A 650 -27.67 28.28 -19.93
C GLU A 650 -27.08 28.60 -18.55
N ALA A 651 -26.35 29.72 -18.39
CA ALA A 651 -25.89 30.17 -17.10
C ALA A 651 -27.02 30.37 -16.09
N VAL A 652 -28.14 31.02 -16.52
CA VAL A 652 -29.33 31.23 -15.68
C VAL A 652 -29.98 29.90 -15.31
N ARG A 653 -30.14 28.98 -16.27
CA ARG A 653 -30.68 27.63 -16.05
C ARG A 653 -29.86 26.88 -14.99
N LEU A 654 -28.55 26.88 -15.12
CA LEU A 654 -27.62 26.20 -14.20
C LEU A 654 -27.66 26.84 -12.79
N MET A 655 -27.78 28.20 -12.70
CA MET A 655 -27.93 28.87 -11.41
C MET A 655 -29.27 28.53 -10.71
N GLN A 656 -30.35 28.35 -11.49
CA GLN A 656 -31.63 27.93 -10.89
C GLN A 656 -31.55 26.49 -10.38
N LEU A 657 -30.96 25.59 -11.14
CA LEU A 657 -30.73 24.19 -10.70
C LEU A 657 -29.85 24.11 -9.44
N SER A 658 -28.78 24.90 -9.34
CA SER A 658 -27.94 24.93 -8.17
C SER A 658 -28.65 25.46 -6.92
N ARG A 659 -29.55 26.44 -7.06
CA ARG A 659 -30.41 26.95 -5.98
C ARG A 659 -31.45 25.93 -5.50
N GLN A 660 -31.99 25.13 -6.41
CA GLN A 660 -32.95 24.07 -6.10
C GLN A 660 -32.29 22.87 -5.40
N ALA A 661 -31.01 22.59 -5.70
CA ALA A 661 -30.23 21.54 -5.07
C ALA A 661 -29.73 21.92 -3.64
N ALA A 662 -29.70 23.22 -3.30
CA ALA A 662 -29.18 23.73 -2.04
C ALA A 662 -30.09 23.60 -0.78
N PRO A 663 -31.43 23.33 -0.84
CA PRO A 663 -32.27 23.23 0.36
C PRO A 663 -31.99 22.05 1.27
N ASN A 664 -31.22 21.05 0.83
CA ASN A 664 -30.96 19.80 1.59
C ASN A 664 -29.63 19.79 2.36
N LEU A 665 -28.95 20.93 2.49
CA LEU A 665 -27.65 21.07 3.16
C LEU A 665 -27.68 22.07 4.35
N ARG A 666 -28.85 22.29 4.96
CA ARG A 666 -28.96 23.04 6.23
C ARG A 666 -29.33 22.14 7.39
#